data_ac69ea3446f1835c61f755f7480bd6fd
#
_entry.id   ac69ea3446f1835c61f755f7480bd6fd
#
_cell.length_a   1.000
_cell.length_b   1.000
_cell.length_c   1.000
_cell.angle_alpha   90.00
_cell.angle_beta   90.00
_cell.angle_gamma   90.00
#
_symmetry.space_group_name_H-M   'P 1'
#
loop_
_entity.id
_entity.type
_entity.pdbx_description
1 polymer ?
#
loop_
_entity_poly.entity_id
_entity_poly.type
_entity_poly.pdbx_seq_one_letter_code
_entity_poly.pdbx_strand_id
1 'polypeptide(L)'
;MRENHIVALQETWLSKQQLKVLNSIHRNYIGVGVATADESSRLYQGHYSGGVALLWKKELSKNIKKLEFNADWGVAIEIDLGSISFVILNIYMPYQCMQNKEQYFENLYNINSFIECLHTTNFMIIGDWNANLREGGNSLFGPTMLDFCNENNLVISSKSILPNDSYTHVSSREGNTYNSWIDHIVPSKDLHNSIDNIDILYDVKDDDHVPLVLHLNVDNIPKVSSENNDVTPKINWHNVSTKKLNKYYNSTCEALAKLEIPVSALHCRNLECKDESHRQELNTFYNNILESLKEADTHLSSPKNDNYTQKPGWTEYVSELYNYSKSCYRNWREANEPRHGSIHEQYVKSKARFKFALRFISRNEDRMRKEAMAKNLANKKTSEFWKEVSAANNYKTPLPDNINEACGSEEIINLWKKHFYDIFNCLKSNNIEQPKPDLNDSIDKILVSPSMVTDAIKNLSMNKSCGLDGITAEHLKYASERLPYLLSMCITSFFTHGFLPESMLSVLIVPVIKDKAGNINAKDNYRPIALASIISKIVEMIMLDRLETYLLTQPNQFGFKKKHGTDQCIFALKELINKYKSGGSCIYTCFLDASKAFDRVNHSKMFQKLAHRGVPGYLLRILMFWYESQSMQIRWGSKISEKFKVTNGVRQGSILSPHLFKVYVDDLSINLNSFNIGCVIADIIINHIMYADDLVLISPSSAGLKILLKACHQFGMENDIKFNSKKSAIMPFLPEDKKKYRIPTFELDNENIPTVDRYTYLGHIISSDGTDDIDIQRQRGRLYAQGNSILRKFHMCSVDVKVVLFRSYCTPLYTAHLWSNYKNKSINDFYIAYHNIMKLFIGHPKWEHNRPICVHHNIPYGPALIRNYIYRLICRLNETQNVLIGAINDSHSKYSSPLRKRWKSLLYK
;
A
#
# COMPACT_ATOMS: atom_id res chain seq x y z
N MET A 1 -12.98 32.17 37.90
CA MET A 1 -12.62 30.86 38.48
C MET A 1 -13.83 29.98 38.87
N ARG A 2 -14.86 30.47 39.50
CA ARG A 2 -15.92 29.54 40.04
C ARG A 2 -16.69 28.71 38.99
N GLU A 3 -16.76 29.17 37.76
CA GLU A 3 -17.51 28.53 36.66
C GLU A 3 -16.67 27.65 35.76
N ASN A 4 -15.36 27.90 35.65
CA ASN A 4 -14.47 27.19 34.72
C ASN A 4 -13.94 25.89 35.31
N HIS A 5 -13.77 24.85 34.48
CA HIS A 5 -13.22 23.56 34.91
C HIS A 5 -11.69 23.59 34.97
N ILE A 6 -11.07 24.32 34.05
CA ILE A 6 -9.60 24.46 33.91
C ILE A 6 -9.31 25.94 33.72
N VAL A 7 -8.21 26.42 34.32
CA VAL A 7 -7.75 27.79 34.25
C VAL A 7 -6.25 27.80 33.86
N ALA A 8 -5.91 28.46 32.78
CA ALA A 8 -4.55 28.66 32.33
C ALA A 8 -4.07 30.05 32.72
N LEU A 9 -2.91 30.12 33.32
CA LEU A 9 -2.30 31.37 33.77
C LEU A 9 -0.94 31.55 33.11
N GLN A 10 -0.68 32.72 32.59
CA GLN A 10 0.61 33.18 32.12
C GLN A 10 1.12 34.27 33.07
N GLU A 11 2.43 34.55 33.02
CA GLU A 11 3.07 35.53 33.88
C GLU A 11 2.72 35.41 35.38
N THR A 12 2.87 34.19 35.93
CA THR A 12 2.52 33.92 37.31
C THR A 12 3.44 34.60 38.31
N TRP A 13 4.65 35.01 37.88
CA TRP A 13 5.68 35.66 38.68
C TRP A 13 6.04 34.91 39.97
N LEU A 14 5.76 33.61 40.00
CA LEU A 14 6.09 32.76 41.15
C LEU A 14 7.50 32.21 41.02
N SER A 15 8.21 32.11 42.14
CA SER A 15 9.44 31.33 42.22
C SER A 15 9.14 29.81 42.28
N LYS A 16 10.15 28.97 42.00
CA LYS A 16 10.00 27.50 42.11
C LYS A 16 9.51 27.04 43.50
N GLN A 17 9.90 27.74 44.55
CA GLN A 17 9.45 27.43 45.91
C GLN A 17 8.00 27.86 46.16
N GLN A 18 7.57 28.94 45.53
CA GLN A 18 6.21 29.47 45.63
C GLN A 18 5.19 28.73 44.81
N LEU A 19 5.58 27.86 43.84
CA LEU A 19 4.65 27.05 43.06
C LEU A 19 3.66 26.26 43.91
N LYS A 20 4.00 25.92 45.16
CA LYS A 20 3.08 25.24 46.12
C LYS A 20 1.81 26.06 46.41
N VAL A 21 1.86 27.38 46.24
CA VAL A 21 0.71 28.32 46.44
C VAL A 21 -0.42 27.97 45.48
N LEU A 22 -0.11 27.44 44.28
CA LEU A 22 -1.11 27.05 43.27
C LEU A 22 -2.18 26.10 43.83
N ASN A 23 -1.84 25.27 44.83
CA ASN A 23 -2.74 24.36 45.48
C ASN A 23 -3.61 24.99 46.59
N SER A 24 -3.32 26.23 46.95
CA SER A 24 -4.00 26.99 48.01
C SER A 24 -4.72 28.25 47.53
N ILE A 25 -4.58 28.63 46.27
CA ILE A 25 -5.23 29.81 45.66
C ILE A 25 -6.76 29.76 45.83
N HIS A 26 -7.35 28.59 45.65
CA HIS A 26 -8.80 28.43 45.80
C HIS A 26 -9.13 27.05 46.34
N ARG A 27 -10.08 26.95 47.28
CA ARG A 27 -10.45 25.71 48.01
C ARG A 27 -10.84 24.53 47.09
N ASN A 28 -11.39 24.81 45.92
CA ASN A 28 -11.90 23.81 44.96
C ASN A 28 -10.93 23.50 43.83
N TYR A 29 -9.76 24.18 43.73
CA TYR A 29 -8.77 24.00 42.68
C TYR A 29 -7.47 23.41 43.18
N ILE A 30 -6.81 22.72 42.30
CA ILE A 30 -5.43 22.25 42.43
C ILE A 30 -4.71 22.58 41.13
N GLY A 31 -3.40 22.76 41.16
CA GLY A 31 -2.70 23.17 39.96
C GLY A 31 -1.23 22.74 39.93
N VAL A 32 -0.70 22.92 38.76
CA VAL A 32 0.71 22.66 38.42
C VAL A 32 1.24 23.84 37.63
N GLY A 33 2.50 24.21 37.87
CA GLY A 33 3.13 25.32 37.15
C GLY A 33 4.62 25.07 36.95
N VAL A 34 5.23 25.95 36.18
CA VAL A 34 6.67 26.08 36.01
C VAL A 34 7.06 27.53 36.20
N ALA A 35 8.27 27.75 36.78
CA ALA A 35 8.79 29.07 37.07
C ALA A 35 10.17 29.21 36.43
N THR A 36 10.44 30.38 35.91
CA THR A 36 11.74 30.74 35.31
C THR A 36 12.78 31.12 36.34
N ALA A 37 12.36 31.58 37.50
CA ALA A 37 13.25 32.09 38.55
C ALA A 37 13.47 31.09 39.71
N ASP A 38 14.73 31.03 40.21
CA ASP A 38 15.14 30.26 41.36
C ASP A 38 15.72 31.18 42.41
N GLU A 39 15.16 31.20 43.64
CA GLU A 39 15.57 32.04 44.76
C GLU A 39 17.01 31.76 45.27
N SER A 40 17.62 30.65 44.86
CA SER A 40 18.99 30.30 45.25
C SER A 40 20.08 31.18 44.62
N SER A 41 19.75 31.97 43.59
CA SER A 41 20.70 32.91 42.98
C SER A 41 20.68 34.27 43.69
N ARG A 42 21.70 34.54 44.54
CA ARG A 42 21.93 35.75 45.36
C ARG A 42 22.03 37.07 44.54
N LEU A 43 21.74 37.08 43.23
CA LEU A 43 21.93 38.20 42.30
C LEU A 43 20.61 38.85 41.82
N TYR A 44 19.45 38.36 42.28
CA TYR A 44 18.18 38.95 41.85
C TYR A 44 17.63 39.95 42.87
N GLN A 45 17.92 41.25 42.65
CA GLN A 45 17.18 42.39 43.20
C GLN A 45 16.19 42.89 42.16
N GLY A 46 15.15 42.14 41.81
CA GLY A 46 14.15 42.52 40.83
C GLY A 46 12.88 41.65 40.90
N HIS A 47 11.79 42.09 40.31
CA HIS A 47 10.57 41.31 40.21
C HIS A 47 10.85 40.05 39.35
N TYR A 48 10.31 38.90 39.74
CA TYR A 48 10.34 37.69 38.97
C TYR A 48 9.53 37.92 37.70
N SER A 49 10.01 37.44 36.55
CA SER A 49 9.30 37.54 35.25
C SER A 49 8.93 36.18 34.70
N GLY A 50 7.79 36.08 34.03
CA GLY A 50 7.30 34.88 33.38
C GLY A 50 6.67 33.86 34.33
N GLY A 51 6.71 32.57 33.95
CA GLY A 51 6.06 31.50 34.66
C GLY A 51 4.67 31.22 34.14
N VAL A 52 4.30 29.92 34.02
CA VAL A 52 2.97 29.48 33.55
C VAL A 52 2.39 28.44 34.48
N ALA A 53 1.05 28.41 34.61
CA ALA A 53 0.37 27.45 35.44
C ALA A 53 -0.95 26.96 34.79
N LEU A 54 -1.33 25.74 35.13
CA LEU A 54 -2.64 25.18 34.88
C LEU A 54 -3.29 24.78 36.20
N LEU A 55 -4.51 25.26 36.41
CA LEU A 55 -5.33 24.93 37.59
C LEU A 55 -6.57 24.19 37.09
N TRP A 56 -7.04 23.24 37.89
CA TRP A 56 -8.27 22.51 37.56
C TRP A 56 -9.09 22.22 38.79
N LYS A 57 -10.39 22.01 38.64
CA LYS A 57 -11.27 21.60 39.73
C LYS A 57 -10.81 20.27 40.32
N LYS A 58 -10.78 20.16 41.65
CA LYS A 58 -10.30 18.95 42.36
C LYS A 58 -11.04 17.67 41.96
N GLU A 59 -12.29 17.77 41.55
CA GLU A 59 -13.08 16.65 41.04
C GLU A 59 -12.47 15.99 39.80
N LEU A 60 -11.76 16.75 38.97
CA LEU A 60 -11.07 16.28 37.75
C LEU A 60 -9.70 15.65 38.04
N SER A 61 -9.20 15.70 39.27
CA SER A 61 -7.82 15.31 39.56
C SER A 61 -7.51 13.83 39.30
N LYS A 62 -8.52 12.95 39.29
CA LYS A 62 -8.39 11.53 38.94
C LYS A 62 -8.19 11.33 37.44
N ASN A 63 -8.62 12.29 36.64
CA ASN A 63 -8.63 12.26 35.19
C ASN A 63 -7.48 13.06 34.57
N ILE A 64 -6.67 13.78 35.38
CA ILE A 64 -5.64 14.69 34.90
C ILE A 64 -4.26 14.17 35.28
N LYS A 65 -3.39 14.07 34.26
CA LYS A 65 -2.00 13.70 34.38
C LYS A 65 -1.10 14.84 33.90
N LYS A 66 -0.09 15.20 34.68
CA LYS A 66 0.93 16.13 34.23
C LYS A 66 1.84 15.45 33.21
N LEU A 67 2.06 16.12 32.08
CA LEU A 67 3.04 15.72 31.07
C LEU A 67 4.35 16.49 31.22
N GLU A 68 5.48 15.87 30.88
CA GLU A 68 6.78 16.54 30.86
C GLU A 68 6.91 17.40 29.59
N PHE A 69 6.97 18.70 29.81
CA PHE A 69 7.37 19.68 28.80
C PHE A 69 8.69 20.30 29.22
N ASN A 70 9.78 20.00 28.49
CA ASN A 70 11.15 20.34 28.86
C ASN A 70 11.50 21.82 28.64
N ALA A 71 10.67 22.71 29.15
CA ALA A 71 10.89 24.15 29.11
C ALA A 71 10.22 24.84 30.33
N ASP A 72 10.74 26.00 30.72
CA ASP A 72 10.25 26.78 31.86
C ASP A 72 9.19 27.85 31.48
N TRP A 73 8.82 27.88 30.21
CA TRP A 73 7.81 28.77 29.63
C TRP A 73 6.52 28.04 29.15
N GLY A 74 6.38 26.76 29.48
CA GLY A 74 5.22 25.95 29.12
C GLY A 74 4.93 24.85 30.13
N VAL A 75 3.65 24.53 30.32
CA VAL A 75 3.18 23.43 31.17
C VAL A 75 2.08 22.65 30.47
N ALA A 76 2.12 21.33 30.51
CA ALA A 76 1.17 20.45 29.84
C ALA A 76 0.45 19.49 30.79
N ILE A 77 -0.81 19.25 30.52
CA ILE A 77 -1.64 18.21 31.19
C ILE A 77 -2.36 17.37 30.13
N GLU A 78 -2.52 16.11 30.42
CA GLU A 78 -3.39 15.18 29.69
C GLU A 78 -4.66 14.98 30.52
N ILE A 79 -5.81 15.06 29.87
CA ILE A 79 -7.11 14.85 30.45
C ILE A 79 -7.67 13.56 29.85
N ASP A 80 -7.90 12.56 30.68
CA ASP A 80 -8.43 11.26 30.30
C ASP A 80 -9.80 11.07 30.96
N LEU A 81 -10.85 11.04 30.14
CA LEU A 81 -12.23 10.82 30.55
C LEU A 81 -12.72 9.39 30.19
N GLY A 82 -11.76 8.46 30.01
CA GLY A 82 -12.02 7.07 29.68
C GLY A 82 -12.08 6.82 28.17
N SER A 83 -13.18 7.19 27.52
CA SER A 83 -13.32 7.06 26.06
C SER A 83 -12.70 8.23 25.27
N ILE A 84 -12.35 9.32 25.97
CA ILE A 84 -11.88 10.57 25.36
C ILE A 84 -10.62 11.00 26.11
N SER A 85 -9.52 11.25 25.36
CA SER A 85 -8.30 11.83 25.92
C SER A 85 -7.83 12.97 25.03
N PHE A 86 -7.42 14.07 25.66
CA PHE A 86 -6.82 15.22 24.99
C PHE A 86 -5.79 15.91 25.87
N VAL A 87 -4.89 16.66 25.23
CA VAL A 87 -3.77 17.37 25.89
C VAL A 87 -3.95 18.87 25.79
N ILE A 88 -3.73 19.57 26.91
CA ILE A 88 -3.62 21.02 26.97
C ILE A 88 -2.19 21.40 27.27
N LEU A 89 -1.57 22.19 26.40
CA LEU A 89 -0.27 22.83 26.60
C LEU A 89 -0.50 24.34 26.76
N ASN A 90 -0.21 24.88 27.95
CA ASN A 90 -0.24 26.31 28.24
C ASN A 90 1.15 26.90 28.08
N ILE A 91 1.29 27.97 27.29
CA ILE A 91 2.58 28.58 26.93
C ILE A 91 2.61 30.09 27.21
N TYR A 92 3.83 30.60 27.41
CA TYR A 92 4.17 32.01 27.40
C TYR A 92 5.38 32.24 26.49
N MET A 93 5.15 32.82 25.31
CA MET A 93 6.17 33.03 24.29
C MET A 93 6.92 34.34 24.54
N PRO A 94 8.18 34.48 24.06
CA PRO A 94 8.94 35.72 24.16
C PRO A 94 8.23 36.90 23.51
N TYR A 95 8.25 38.06 24.18
CA TYR A 95 7.65 39.29 23.64
C TYR A 95 8.29 39.72 22.31
N GLN A 96 7.51 40.39 21.48
CA GLN A 96 7.84 40.75 20.12
C GLN A 96 8.96 41.77 20.03
N CYS A 97 10.18 41.33 19.77
CA CYS A 97 11.33 42.16 19.40
C CYS A 97 12.32 41.39 18.52
N MET A 98 13.19 42.13 17.81
CA MET A 98 14.18 41.53 16.91
C MET A 98 15.17 40.61 17.65
N GLN A 99 15.52 40.93 18.91
CA GLN A 99 16.45 40.15 19.73
C GLN A 99 15.86 38.81 20.14
N ASN A 100 14.56 38.70 20.33
CA ASN A 100 13.84 37.52 20.74
C ASN A 100 13.45 36.58 19.54
N LYS A 101 13.74 37.00 18.32
CA LYS A 101 13.33 36.26 17.14
C LYS A 101 13.88 34.83 17.09
N GLU A 102 15.13 34.64 17.43
CA GLU A 102 15.73 33.29 17.45
C GLU A 102 15.13 32.42 18.56
N GLN A 103 14.90 33.02 19.74
CA GLN A 103 14.28 32.31 20.86
C GLN A 103 12.82 31.94 20.54
N TYR A 104 12.07 32.82 19.86
CA TYR A 104 10.72 32.54 19.41
C TYR A 104 10.68 31.30 18.49
N PHE A 105 11.58 31.23 17.52
CA PHE A 105 11.71 30.05 16.64
C PHE A 105 12.11 28.78 17.40
N GLU A 106 13.03 28.91 18.38
CA GLU A 106 13.43 27.78 19.21
C GLU A 106 12.25 27.24 20.03
N ASN A 107 11.42 28.12 20.55
CA ASN A 107 10.24 27.76 21.32
C ASN A 107 9.19 27.05 20.42
N LEU A 108 8.95 27.52 19.19
CA LEU A 108 8.08 26.82 18.24
C LEU A 108 8.60 25.41 17.93
N TYR A 109 9.91 25.24 17.82
CA TYR A 109 10.49 23.92 17.63
C TYR A 109 10.26 22.98 18.82
N ASN A 110 10.39 23.52 20.05
CA ASN A 110 10.12 22.73 21.27
C ASN A 110 8.64 22.31 21.35
N ILE A 111 7.72 23.20 20.95
CA ILE A 111 6.29 22.86 20.81
C ILE A 111 6.10 21.74 19.81
N ASN A 112 6.70 21.83 18.60
CA ASN A 112 6.59 20.80 17.57
C ASN A 112 7.12 19.45 18.07
N SER A 113 8.27 19.45 18.71
CA SER A 113 8.86 18.23 19.27
C SER A 113 7.98 17.60 20.36
N PHE A 114 7.30 18.42 21.16
CA PHE A 114 6.35 17.94 22.16
C PHE A 114 5.12 17.32 21.50
N ILE A 115 4.54 17.97 20.49
CA ILE A 115 3.39 17.46 19.73
C ILE A 115 3.70 16.09 19.09
N GLU A 116 4.89 15.95 18.48
CA GLU A 116 5.33 14.70 17.86
C GLU A 116 5.49 13.53 18.86
N CYS A 117 5.67 13.84 20.14
CA CYS A 117 5.78 12.85 21.23
C CYS A 117 4.44 12.48 21.87
N LEU A 118 3.34 13.16 21.52
CA LEU A 118 2.03 12.86 22.08
C LEU A 118 1.47 11.53 21.56
N HIS A 119 0.76 10.82 22.41
CA HIS A 119 0.08 9.56 22.07
C HIS A 119 -1.33 9.79 21.51
N THR A 120 -1.83 11.03 21.59
CA THR A 120 -3.15 11.42 21.10
C THR A 120 -3.02 12.47 20.00
N THR A 121 -3.94 12.45 19.05
CA THR A 121 -4.09 13.48 18.03
C THR A 121 -4.91 14.67 18.52
N ASN A 122 -5.59 14.52 19.66
CA ASN A 122 -6.40 15.57 20.26
C ASN A 122 -5.56 16.39 21.24
N PHE A 123 -5.13 17.57 20.84
CA PHE A 123 -4.41 18.49 21.70
C PHE A 123 -4.71 19.94 21.34
N MET A 124 -4.49 20.84 22.29
CA MET A 124 -4.55 22.27 22.07
C MET A 124 -3.40 22.99 22.76
N ILE A 125 -2.94 24.07 22.12
CA ILE A 125 -1.93 24.96 22.66
C ILE A 125 -2.62 26.29 22.96
N ILE A 126 -2.58 26.70 24.21
CA ILE A 126 -3.24 27.92 24.68
C ILE A 126 -2.24 28.84 25.35
N GLY A 127 -2.53 30.12 25.39
CA GLY A 127 -1.74 31.09 26.15
C GLY A 127 -1.27 32.25 25.32
N ASP A 128 -0.30 33.00 25.85
CA ASP A 128 0.28 34.17 25.23
C ASP A 128 1.34 33.77 24.18
N TRP A 129 0.98 33.91 22.93
CA TRP A 129 1.84 33.64 21.78
C TRP A 129 2.74 34.81 21.43
N ASN A 130 2.49 36.00 21.99
CA ASN A 130 3.17 37.23 21.63
C ASN A 130 3.25 37.49 20.10
N ALA A 131 2.27 37.00 19.36
CA ALA A 131 2.13 37.08 17.91
C ALA A 131 0.84 37.80 17.57
N ASN A 132 0.91 39.06 17.21
CA ASN A 132 -0.27 39.88 16.89
C ASN A 132 -0.86 39.45 15.56
N LEU A 133 -2.11 38.96 15.57
CA LEU A 133 -2.85 38.53 14.39
C LEU A 133 -3.99 39.49 14.00
N ARG A 134 -4.09 40.63 14.62
CA ARG A 134 -5.09 41.67 14.28
C ARG A 134 -4.81 42.27 12.89
N GLU A 135 -5.83 42.48 12.09
CA GLU A 135 -5.72 43.10 10.77
C GLU A 135 -5.21 44.55 10.88
N GLY A 136 -4.22 44.89 10.07
CA GLY A 136 -3.58 46.22 10.08
C GLY A 136 -2.54 46.43 11.19
N GLY A 137 -2.29 45.42 12.05
CA GLY A 137 -1.28 45.47 13.10
C GLY A 137 0.11 45.09 12.60
N ASN A 138 1.15 45.85 12.98
CA ASN A 138 2.53 45.44 12.75
C ASN A 138 2.86 44.21 13.60
N SER A 139 3.12 43.06 12.94
CA SER A 139 3.47 41.81 13.63
C SER A 139 4.77 41.21 13.11
N LEU A 140 5.74 41.10 14.01
CA LEU A 140 7.02 40.45 13.70
C LEU A 140 6.90 38.93 13.75
N PHE A 141 6.09 38.39 14.68
CA PHE A 141 5.93 36.95 14.94
C PHE A 141 4.65 36.36 14.33
N GLY A 142 3.66 37.17 13.99
CA GLY A 142 2.39 36.71 13.39
C GLY A 142 2.56 35.85 12.15
N PRO A 143 3.32 36.27 11.12
CA PRO A 143 3.58 35.42 9.93
C PRO A 143 4.24 34.12 10.29
N THR A 144 5.21 34.13 11.24
CA THR A 144 5.92 32.92 11.69
C THR A 144 5.00 31.95 12.42
N MET A 145 4.09 32.46 13.24
CA MET A 145 3.08 31.64 13.89
C MET A 145 2.11 31.01 12.88
N LEU A 146 1.66 31.79 11.90
CA LEU A 146 0.78 31.30 10.83
C LEU A 146 1.45 30.19 10.01
N ASP A 147 2.73 30.36 9.64
CA ASP A 147 3.50 29.35 8.93
C ASP A 147 3.63 28.07 9.78
N PHE A 148 3.95 28.22 11.07
CA PHE A 148 4.03 27.08 12.02
C PHE A 148 2.70 26.32 12.11
N CYS A 149 1.58 27.01 12.23
CA CYS A 149 0.25 26.39 12.29
C CYS A 149 -0.09 25.67 10.99
N ASN A 150 0.20 26.28 9.83
CA ASN A 150 -0.05 25.66 8.53
C ASN A 150 0.82 24.41 8.30
N GLU A 151 2.12 24.45 8.67
CA GLU A 151 3.04 23.34 8.53
C GLU A 151 2.65 22.12 9.38
N ASN A 152 2.03 22.38 10.55
CA ASN A 152 1.63 21.33 11.50
C ASN A 152 0.13 20.99 11.44
N ASN A 153 -0.59 21.51 10.46
CA ASN A 153 -2.03 21.27 10.27
C ASN A 153 -2.88 21.65 11.50
N LEU A 154 -2.51 22.77 12.15
CA LEU A 154 -3.18 23.34 13.33
C LEU A 154 -4.14 24.44 12.92
N VAL A 155 -5.19 24.64 13.67
CA VAL A 155 -6.19 25.68 13.46
C VAL A 155 -6.05 26.75 14.53
N ILE A 156 -5.98 28.03 14.15
CA ILE A 156 -6.03 29.13 15.10
C ILE A 156 -7.50 29.43 15.37
N SER A 157 -8.09 28.73 16.35
CA SER A 157 -9.53 28.80 16.62
C SER A 157 -9.98 30.17 17.07
N SER A 158 -9.16 30.88 17.82
CA SER A 158 -9.45 32.29 18.18
C SER A 158 -9.66 33.15 16.94
N LYS A 159 -8.83 33.01 15.88
CA LYS A 159 -8.97 33.76 14.63
C LYS A 159 -10.14 33.30 13.75
N SER A 160 -10.53 32.04 13.84
CA SER A 160 -11.62 31.47 13.02
C SER A 160 -13.01 31.72 13.60
N ILE A 161 -13.12 31.91 14.91
CA ILE A 161 -14.40 32.02 15.64
C ILE A 161 -14.69 33.48 16.05
N LEU A 162 -13.68 34.21 16.50
CA LEU A 162 -13.84 35.58 16.97
C LEU A 162 -13.84 36.60 15.82
N PRO A 163 -14.48 37.79 15.97
CA PRO A 163 -14.43 38.90 15.00
C PRO A 163 -12.99 39.36 14.72
N ASN A 164 -12.73 39.85 13.51
CA ASN A 164 -11.39 40.29 13.08
C ASN A 164 -10.84 41.48 13.83
N ASP A 165 -11.68 42.30 14.46
CA ASP A 165 -11.33 43.48 15.28
C ASP A 165 -11.05 43.15 16.73
N SER A 166 -11.14 41.87 17.13
CA SER A 166 -10.88 41.38 18.49
C SER A 166 -9.47 41.74 18.95
N TYR A 167 -9.33 41.87 20.26
CA TYR A 167 -8.03 42.12 20.91
C TYR A 167 -7.99 41.44 22.28
N THR A 168 -6.81 41.07 22.72
CA THR A 168 -6.57 40.41 24.03
C THR A 168 -5.58 41.18 24.90
N HIS A 169 -4.90 42.18 24.37
CA HIS A 169 -3.96 42.99 25.12
C HIS A 169 -4.12 44.48 24.76
N VAL A 170 -4.02 45.33 25.79
CA VAL A 170 -4.15 46.78 25.70
C VAL A 170 -2.91 47.45 26.28
N SER A 171 -2.17 48.21 25.49
CA SER A 171 -1.03 48.99 25.96
C SER A 171 -1.28 50.49 25.78
N SER A 172 -0.80 51.28 26.71
CA SER A 172 -0.88 52.76 26.65
C SER A 172 0.51 53.35 26.47
N ARG A 173 0.70 54.12 25.40
CA ARG A 173 1.93 54.85 25.15
C ARG A 173 1.60 56.31 24.79
N GLU A 174 2.19 57.27 25.48
CA GLU A 174 2.04 58.72 25.20
C GLU A 174 0.57 59.16 25.09
N GLY A 175 -0.31 58.58 25.92
CA GLY A 175 -1.73 58.94 25.92
C GLY A 175 -2.59 58.26 24.87
N ASN A 176 -1.98 57.44 23.99
CA ASN A 176 -2.72 56.64 23.01
C ASN A 176 -2.83 55.17 23.49
N THR A 177 -4.00 54.58 23.31
CA THR A 177 -4.22 53.14 23.58
C THR A 177 -4.00 52.33 22.30
N TYR A 178 -3.18 51.27 22.42
CA TYR A 178 -2.90 50.31 21.35
C TYR A 178 -3.43 48.95 21.71
N ASN A 179 -4.29 48.38 20.86
CA ASN A 179 -4.88 47.08 21.05
C ASN A 179 -4.15 46.07 20.19
N SER A 180 -3.76 44.94 20.76
CA SER A 180 -3.14 43.80 20.06
C SER A 180 -3.83 42.48 20.39
N TRP A 181 -3.76 41.55 19.46
CA TRP A 181 -4.34 40.22 19.61
C TRP A 181 -3.22 39.20 19.66
N ILE A 182 -2.75 38.89 20.85
CA ILE A 182 -1.54 38.06 21.10
C ILE A 182 -1.79 36.79 21.85
N ASP A 183 -2.94 36.61 22.51
CA ASP A 183 -3.36 35.40 23.16
C ASP A 183 -4.21 34.57 22.21
N HIS A 184 -3.81 33.31 22.00
CA HIS A 184 -4.45 32.46 21.02
C HIS A 184 -4.73 31.05 21.55
N ILE A 185 -5.79 30.44 20.98
CA ILE A 185 -6.17 29.05 21.17
C ILE A 185 -5.90 28.31 19.86
N VAL A 186 -4.98 27.37 19.88
CA VAL A 186 -4.47 26.64 18.71
C VAL A 186 -4.60 25.15 18.92
N PRO A 187 -5.75 24.52 18.65
CA PRO A 187 -5.94 23.08 18.69
C PRO A 187 -5.47 22.36 17.42
N SER A 188 -5.35 21.05 17.53
CA SER A 188 -5.36 20.14 16.38
C SER A 188 -6.70 20.28 15.64
N LYS A 189 -6.71 19.95 14.35
CA LYS A 189 -7.90 20.07 13.49
C LYS A 189 -9.11 19.29 14.03
N ASP A 190 -8.85 18.11 14.58
CA ASP A 190 -9.90 17.26 15.13
C ASP A 190 -10.53 17.88 16.39
N LEU A 191 -9.69 18.44 17.27
CA LEU A 191 -10.19 19.09 18.49
C LEU A 191 -10.86 20.46 18.22
N HIS A 192 -10.46 21.15 17.13
CA HIS A 192 -11.13 22.39 16.70
C HIS A 192 -12.63 22.20 16.46
N ASN A 193 -13.01 21.06 15.86
CA ASN A 193 -14.41 20.75 15.56
C ASN A 193 -15.26 20.52 16.83
N SER A 194 -14.63 20.40 17.98
CA SER A 194 -15.30 20.21 19.28
C SER A 194 -15.41 21.52 20.06
N ILE A 195 -14.96 22.64 19.51
CA ILE A 195 -15.11 23.96 20.15
C ILE A 195 -16.49 24.51 19.79
N ASP A 196 -17.31 24.73 20.82
CA ASP A 196 -18.63 25.34 20.66
C ASP A 196 -18.55 26.86 20.55
N ASN A 197 -17.75 27.52 21.40
CA ASN A 197 -17.60 28.98 21.41
C ASN A 197 -16.29 29.41 22.07
N ILE A 198 -15.85 30.61 21.73
CA ILE A 198 -14.75 31.34 22.40
C ILE A 198 -15.25 32.75 22.72
N ASP A 199 -15.18 33.16 23.98
CA ASP A 199 -15.56 34.48 24.45
C ASP A 199 -14.37 35.27 24.98
N ILE A 200 -14.36 36.57 24.77
CA ILE A 200 -13.40 37.50 25.35
C ILE A 200 -14.09 38.31 26.46
N LEU A 201 -13.56 38.26 27.67
CA LEU A 201 -14.16 38.92 28.83
C LEU A 201 -13.68 40.38 28.94
N TYR A 202 -14.17 41.26 28.08
CA TYR A 202 -13.80 42.68 28.06
C TYR A 202 -14.16 43.42 29.35
N ASP A 203 -15.01 42.87 30.20
CA ASP A 203 -15.44 43.49 31.46
C ASP A 203 -14.42 43.29 32.60
N VAL A 204 -13.44 42.41 32.40
CA VAL A 204 -12.36 42.15 33.38
C VAL A 204 -11.17 43.02 33.01
N LYS A 205 -11.00 44.18 33.69
CA LYS A 205 -10.02 45.21 33.36
C LYS A 205 -8.94 45.42 34.44
N ASP A 206 -8.57 44.34 35.14
CA ASP A 206 -7.60 44.52 36.24
C ASP A 206 -6.14 44.43 35.75
N ASP A 207 -5.90 44.11 34.47
CA ASP A 207 -4.57 43.94 33.88
C ASP A 207 -4.57 44.44 32.39
N ASP A 208 -3.40 44.43 31.74
CA ASP A 208 -3.21 44.77 30.34
C ASP A 208 -3.70 43.65 29.38
N HIS A 209 -3.87 42.42 29.87
CA HIS A 209 -4.45 41.29 29.14
C HIS A 209 -5.93 41.06 29.49
N VAL A 210 -6.71 40.71 28.47
CA VAL A 210 -8.14 40.39 28.58
C VAL A 210 -8.32 38.85 28.52
N PRO A 211 -8.99 38.23 29.51
CA PRO A 211 -9.15 36.79 29.53
C PRO A 211 -9.99 36.21 28.39
N LEU A 212 -9.57 35.05 27.90
CA LEU A 212 -10.29 34.22 26.94
C LEU A 212 -11.02 33.07 27.67
N VAL A 213 -12.27 32.81 27.32
CA VAL A 213 -13.03 31.64 27.79
C VAL A 213 -13.33 30.73 26.61
N LEU A 214 -12.91 29.47 26.72
CA LEU A 214 -13.16 28.44 25.72
C LEU A 214 -14.26 27.48 26.20
N HIS A 215 -15.27 27.26 25.37
CA HIS A 215 -16.32 26.28 25.58
C HIS A 215 -16.06 25.07 24.68
N LEU A 216 -15.71 23.94 25.27
CA LEU A 216 -15.41 22.71 24.59
C LEU A 216 -16.50 21.68 24.81
N ASN A 217 -17.09 21.17 23.72
CA ASN A 217 -18.05 20.08 23.76
C ASN A 217 -17.32 18.74 23.80
N VAL A 218 -17.29 18.14 24.98
CA VAL A 218 -16.53 16.89 25.23
C VAL A 218 -17.13 15.72 24.44
N ASP A 219 -18.43 15.70 24.19
CA ASP A 219 -19.10 14.61 23.46
C ASP A 219 -18.71 14.60 21.95
N ASN A 220 -18.32 15.74 21.41
CA ASN A 220 -17.87 15.90 20.03
C ASN A 220 -16.37 15.60 19.84
N ILE A 221 -15.61 15.40 20.91
CA ILE A 221 -14.21 15.04 20.79
C ILE A 221 -14.13 13.61 20.24
N PRO A 222 -13.35 13.37 19.16
CA PRO A 222 -13.17 12.03 18.63
C PRO A 222 -12.75 11.07 19.75
N LYS A 223 -13.57 10.07 20.02
CA LYS A 223 -13.25 9.04 21.02
C LYS A 223 -11.95 8.39 20.62
N VAL A 224 -10.98 8.42 21.51
CA VAL A 224 -9.81 7.54 21.37
C VAL A 224 -10.40 6.15 21.46
N SER A 225 -10.48 5.46 20.33
CA SER A 225 -10.85 4.06 20.32
C SER A 225 -9.82 3.34 21.17
N SER A 226 -10.17 3.11 22.43
CA SER A 226 -9.55 2.09 23.26
C SER A 226 -10.06 0.72 22.80
N GLU A 227 -10.03 0.50 21.51
CA GLU A 227 -9.91 -0.85 21.02
C GLU A 227 -8.48 -1.23 21.32
N ASN A 228 -8.34 -2.13 22.28
CA ASN A 228 -7.27 -3.09 22.32
C ASN A 228 -7.28 -3.81 20.95
N ASN A 229 -6.91 -3.09 19.91
CA ASN A 229 -6.37 -3.72 18.75
C ASN A 229 -5.00 -4.18 19.23
N ASP A 230 -4.90 -5.46 19.55
CA ASP A 230 -3.67 -6.25 19.46
C ASP A 230 -3.15 -6.20 18.01
N VAL A 231 -2.90 -5.02 17.52
CA VAL A 231 -2.02 -4.81 16.40
C VAL A 231 -0.63 -4.99 16.99
N THR A 232 -0.19 -6.23 17.03
CA THR A 232 1.21 -6.55 17.27
C THR A 232 2.04 -5.59 16.45
N PRO A 233 3.00 -4.88 17.05
CA PRO A 233 3.75 -3.82 16.38
C PRO A 233 4.40 -4.41 15.14
N LYS A 234 4.07 -3.87 13.98
CA LYS A 234 4.52 -4.39 12.70
C LYS A 234 6.04 -4.29 12.62
N ILE A 235 6.71 -5.43 12.68
CA ILE A 235 8.17 -5.49 12.66
C ILE A 235 8.67 -4.96 11.31
N ASN A 236 9.57 -4.00 11.36
CA ASN A 236 10.24 -3.50 10.17
C ASN A 236 11.52 -4.32 9.91
N TRP A 237 11.37 -5.46 9.28
CA TRP A 237 12.45 -6.41 8.98
C TRP A 237 13.64 -5.81 8.22
N HIS A 238 13.44 -4.75 7.44
CA HIS A 238 14.55 -4.07 6.74
C HIS A 238 15.56 -3.41 7.67
N ASN A 239 15.13 -3.02 8.86
CA ASN A 239 15.96 -2.29 9.82
C ASN A 239 16.48 -3.19 10.95
N VAL A 240 16.20 -4.49 10.90
CA VAL A 240 16.66 -5.46 11.91
C VAL A 240 18.14 -5.76 11.71
N SER A 241 18.96 -5.51 12.74
CA SER A 241 20.40 -5.82 12.71
C SER A 241 20.65 -7.33 12.75
N THR A 242 21.77 -7.77 12.18
CA THR A 242 22.19 -9.18 12.22
C THR A 242 22.21 -9.75 13.65
N LYS A 243 22.61 -8.94 14.64
CA LYS A 243 22.59 -9.34 16.05
C LYS A 243 21.17 -9.65 16.56
N LYS A 244 20.17 -8.87 16.15
CA LYS A 244 18.77 -9.13 16.50
C LYS A 244 18.23 -10.35 15.77
N LEU A 245 18.59 -10.54 14.49
CA LEU A 245 18.21 -11.74 13.73
C LEU A 245 18.77 -13.01 14.39
N ASN A 246 20.02 -12.98 14.85
CA ASN A 246 20.61 -14.12 15.56
C ASN A 246 19.90 -14.39 16.91
N LYS A 247 19.47 -13.34 17.60
CA LYS A 247 18.66 -13.52 18.83
C LYS A 247 17.30 -14.14 18.51
N TYR A 248 16.64 -13.69 17.46
CA TYR A 248 15.38 -14.27 16.99
C TYR A 248 15.56 -15.74 16.64
N TYR A 249 16.60 -16.08 15.87
CA TYR A 249 16.93 -17.46 15.53
C TYR A 249 17.11 -18.33 16.78
N ASN A 250 17.91 -17.88 17.74
CA ASN A 250 18.18 -18.62 18.98
C ASN A 250 16.90 -18.79 19.82
N SER A 251 16.12 -17.71 19.98
CA SER A 251 14.84 -17.76 20.69
C SER A 251 13.86 -18.74 20.06
N THR A 252 13.73 -18.72 18.73
CA THR A 252 12.89 -19.71 18.02
C THR A 252 13.45 -21.12 18.13
N CYS A 253 14.78 -21.29 18.20
CA CYS A 253 15.40 -22.60 18.42
C CYS A 253 15.03 -23.20 19.79
N GLU A 254 15.08 -22.37 20.83
CA GLU A 254 14.75 -22.78 22.19
C GLU A 254 13.25 -23.03 22.37
N ALA A 255 12.39 -22.13 21.84
CA ALA A 255 10.95 -22.24 21.95
C ALA A 255 10.42 -23.49 21.20
N LEU A 256 10.86 -23.67 19.96
CA LEU A 256 10.44 -24.82 19.13
C LEU A 256 10.99 -26.16 19.64
N ALA A 257 12.09 -26.15 20.44
CA ALA A 257 12.61 -27.37 21.04
C ALA A 257 11.78 -27.88 22.24
N LYS A 258 11.04 -26.98 22.89
CA LYS A 258 10.20 -27.27 24.07
C LYS A 258 8.79 -27.72 23.73
N LEU A 259 8.42 -27.69 22.46
CA LEU A 259 7.06 -28.06 22.06
C LEU A 259 6.79 -29.54 22.28
N GLU A 260 5.67 -29.83 22.91
CA GLU A 260 5.15 -31.20 23.05
C GLU A 260 4.65 -31.69 21.70
N ILE A 261 5.17 -32.80 21.27
CA ILE A 261 4.84 -33.44 20.00
C ILE A 261 3.66 -34.38 20.20
N PRO A 262 2.52 -34.18 19.49
CA PRO A 262 1.35 -35.04 19.62
C PRO A 262 1.58 -36.37 18.89
N VAL A 263 2.25 -37.33 19.54
CA VAL A 263 2.72 -38.57 18.96
C VAL A 263 1.56 -39.40 18.42
N SER A 264 0.43 -39.49 19.13
CA SER A 264 -0.77 -40.24 18.72
C SER A 264 -1.31 -39.74 17.37
N ALA A 265 -1.50 -38.46 17.23
CA ALA A 265 -2.04 -37.83 16.03
C ALA A 265 -1.04 -37.86 14.85
N LEU A 266 0.26 -37.67 15.10
CA LEU A 266 1.31 -37.69 14.08
C LEU A 266 1.61 -39.08 13.54
N HIS A 267 1.43 -40.13 14.34
CA HIS A 267 1.60 -41.53 13.92
C HIS A 267 0.33 -42.14 13.34
N CYS A 268 -0.79 -41.44 13.40
CA CYS A 268 -2.02 -41.94 12.77
C CYS A 268 -1.85 -42.03 11.25
N ARG A 269 -2.08 -43.24 10.73
CA ARG A 269 -1.99 -43.53 9.29
C ARG A 269 -3.34 -43.81 8.64
N ASN A 270 -4.41 -43.61 9.40
CA ASN A 270 -5.76 -43.85 8.92
C ASN A 270 -6.27 -42.60 8.17
N LEU A 271 -6.40 -42.67 6.85
CA LEU A 271 -6.94 -41.59 6.02
C LEU A 271 -8.42 -41.32 6.30
N GLU A 272 -9.15 -42.29 6.86
CA GLU A 272 -10.55 -42.09 7.28
C GLU A 272 -10.69 -41.72 8.77
N CYS A 273 -9.61 -41.32 9.42
CA CYS A 273 -9.63 -41.00 10.83
C CYS A 273 -10.67 -39.90 11.13
N LYS A 274 -11.59 -40.19 12.03
CA LYS A 274 -12.64 -39.31 12.54
C LYS A 274 -12.41 -38.91 14.00
N ASP A 275 -11.24 -39.27 14.55
CA ASP A 275 -10.90 -38.96 15.93
C ASP A 275 -10.70 -37.46 16.10
N GLU A 276 -11.62 -36.82 16.84
CA GLU A 276 -11.60 -35.40 17.10
C GLU A 276 -10.45 -34.99 18.04
N SER A 277 -9.97 -35.91 18.88
CA SER A 277 -8.83 -35.66 19.76
C SER A 277 -7.56 -35.42 18.93
N HIS A 278 -7.33 -36.19 17.88
CA HIS A 278 -6.21 -35.97 16.95
C HIS A 278 -6.26 -34.57 16.29
N ARG A 279 -7.44 -34.13 15.88
CA ARG A 279 -7.61 -32.78 15.29
C ARG A 279 -7.32 -31.69 16.30
N GLN A 280 -7.77 -31.84 17.54
CA GLN A 280 -7.53 -30.86 18.61
C GLN A 280 -6.05 -30.81 18.98
N GLU A 281 -5.39 -31.96 19.15
CA GLU A 281 -3.95 -32.02 19.42
C GLU A 281 -3.13 -31.37 18.30
N LEU A 282 -3.42 -31.68 17.04
CA LEU A 282 -2.71 -31.08 15.89
C LEU A 282 -2.96 -29.57 15.77
N ASN A 283 -4.18 -29.11 16.07
CA ASN A 283 -4.50 -27.69 16.07
C ASN A 283 -3.74 -26.94 17.18
N THR A 284 -3.68 -27.53 18.38
CA THR A 284 -2.93 -26.99 19.51
C THR A 284 -1.43 -26.95 19.19
N PHE A 285 -0.88 -28.03 18.66
CA PHE A 285 0.52 -28.11 18.27
C PHE A 285 0.88 -27.07 17.21
N TYR A 286 0.05 -26.90 16.20
CA TYR A 286 0.23 -25.89 15.17
C TYR A 286 0.18 -24.46 15.75
N ASN A 287 -0.78 -24.17 16.64
CA ASN A 287 -0.90 -22.88 17.28
C ASN A 287 0.31 -22.57 18.17
N ASN A 288 0.83 -23.54 18.89
CA ASN A 288 2.04 -23.41 19.71
C ASN A 288 3.28 -23.07 18.83
N ILE A 289 3.37 -23.62 17.60
CA ILE A 289 4.41 -23.21 16.65
C ILE A 289 4.26 -21.74 16.30
N LEU A 290 3.03 -21.27 16.00
CA LEU A 290 2.79 -19.85 15.67
C LEU A 290 3.13 -18.93 16.86
N GLU A 291 2.75 -19.30 18.07
CA GLU A 291 3.04 -18.54 19.29
C GLU A 291 4.55 -18.45 19.54
N SER A 292 5.28 -19.55 19.39
CA SER A 292 6.74 -19.58 19.51
C SER A 292 7.42 -18.60 18.54
N LEU A 293 6.91 -18.45 17.34
CA LEU A 293 7.41 -17.47 16.36
C LEU A 293 7.12 -16.04 16.80
N LYS A 294 5.92 -15.78 17.36
CA LYS A 294 5.50 -14.44 17.84
C LYS A 294 6.20 -14.02 19.13
N GLU A 295 6.40 -14.92 20.07
CA GLU A 295 7.14 -14.64 21.30
C GLU A 295 8.57 -14.18 21.03
N ALA A 296 9.21 -14.77 20.02
CA ALA A 296 10.52 -14.35 19.56
C ALA A 296 10.57 -12.93 18.98
N ASP A 297 9.43 -12.34 18.59
CA ASP A 297 9.31 -10.97 18.10
C ASP A 297 9.72 -9.92 19.14
N THR A 298 9.64 -10.26 20.43
CA THR A 298 10.10 -9.39 21.52
C THR A 298 11.57 -8.99 21.37
N HIS A 299 12.38 -9.87 20.76
CA HIS A 299 13.80 -9.60 20.49
C HIS A 299 14.03 -8.71 19.25
N LEU A 300 13.02 -8.59 18.40
CA LEU A 300 13.04 -7.77 17.19
C LEU A 300 12.50 -6.37 17.45
N SER A 301 11.51 -6.25 18.36
CA SER A 301 10.97 -4.97 18.76
C SER A 301 12.08 -4.15 19.44
N SER A 302 12.37 -3.00 18.91
CA SER A 302 13.11 -1.98 19.66
C SER A 302 12.13 -1.34 20.65
N PRO A 303 12.57 -1.00 21.88
CA PRO A 303 11.77 -0.12 22.70
C PRO A 303 11.39 1.10 21.87
N LYS A 304 10.18 1.63 22.04
CA LYS A 304 9.53 2.69 21.21
C LYS A 304 10.38 3.94 20.91
N ASN A 305 11.60 4.04 21.46
CA ASN A 305 12.52 5.16 21.28
C ASN A 305 13.46 5.06 20.06
N ASP A 306 13.50 3.95 19.31
CA ASP A 306 14.39 3.79 18.14
C ASP A 306 13.69 4.00 16.78
N ASN A 307 12.46 4.47 16.74
CA ASN A 307 11.76 4.85 15.51
C ASN A 307 12.16 6.24 14.99
N TYR A 308 13.35 6.73 15.35
CA TYR A 308 14.01 7.72 14.51
C TYR A 308 14.40 7.03 13.21
N THR A 309 13.53 7.04 12.23
CA THR A 309 13.97 6.96 10.84
C THR A 309 14.96 8.10 10.68
N GLN A 310 16.27 7.77 10.66
CA GLN A 310 17.29 8.80 10.47
C GLN A 310 16.92 9.59 9.24
N LYS A 311 16.63 10.88 9.41
CA LYS A 311 16.32 11.77 8.28
C LYS A 311 17.42 11.67 7.23
N PRO A 312 17.10 11.72 5.93
CA PRO A 312 18.13 11.78 4.91
C PRO A 312 19.17 12.85 5.24
N GLY A 313 20.46 12.52 5.10
CA GLY A 313 21.57 13.40 5.49
C GLY A 313 21.99 13.30 6.96
N TRP A 314 21.34 12.51 7.79
CA TRP A 314 21.72 12.35 9.20
C TRP A 314 23.19 11.91 9.36
N THR A 315 23.59 10.89 8.64
CA THR A 315 24.94 10.30 8.73
C THR A 315 26.02 11.29 8.33
N GLU A 316 25.76 12.10 7.31
CA GLU A 316 26.71 13.04 6.72
C GLU A 316 26.82 14.34 7.49
N TYR A 317 25.73 14.85 8.02
CA TYR A 317 25.67 16.23 8.52
C TYR A 317 25.42 16.30 10.03
N VAL A 318 24.90 15.25 10.66
CA VAL A 318 24.38 15.33 12.04
C VAL A 318 25.04 14.35 13.00
N SER A 319 25.39 13.14 12.58
CA SER A 319 25.80 12.06 13.48
C SER A 319 27.03 12.40 14.32
N GLU A 320 28.04 13.04 13.75
CA GLU A 320 29.26 13.45 14.48
C GLU A 320 28.96 14.54 15.50
N LEU A 321 28.17 15.54 15.08
CA LEU A 321 27.75 16.64 15.97
C LEU A 321 26.85 16.15 17.10
N TYR A 322 26.00 15.15 16.83
CA TYR A 322 25.20 14.49 17.86
C TYR A 322 26.07 13.77 18.88
N ASN A 323 27.04 12.97 18.43
CA ASN A 323 27.94 12.24 19.32
C ASN A 323 28.79 13.20 20.15
N TYR A 324 29.29 14.28 19.54
CA TYR A 324 30.05 15.33 20.25
C TYR A 324 29.17 16.06 21.27
N SER A 325 27.95 16.45 20.90
CA SER A 325 27.02 17.09 21.83
C SER A 325 26.64 16.16 23.00
N LYS A 326 26.51 14.88 22.75
CA LYS A 326 26.23 13.87 23.77
C LYS A 326 27.42 13.67 24.74
N SER A 327 28.66 13.74 24.25
CA SER A 327 29.85 13.69 25.12
C SER A 327 29.98 14.96 25.97
N CYS A 328 29.78 16.14 25.38
CA CYS A 328 29.78 17.41 26.14
C CYS A 328 28.68 17.44 27.20
N TYR A 329 27.50 16.89 26.92
CA TYR A 329 26.41 16.76 27.87
C TYR A 329 26.80 15.84 29.06
N ARG A 330 27.46 14.71 28.80
CA ARG A 330 27.94 13.81 29.87
C ARG A 330 28.96 14.51 30.77
N ASN A 331 29.97 15.15 30.16
CA ASN A 331 31.01 15.89 30.90
C ASN A 331 30.41 17.01 31.75
N TRP A 332 29.41 17.72 31.24
CA TRP A 332 28.69 18.76 31.94
C TRP A 332 27.90 18.20 33.14
N ARG A 333 27.29 17.05 32.98
CA ARG A 333 26.54 16.35 34.03
C ARG A 333 27.46 15.77 35.11
N GLU A 334 28.60 15.20 34.73
CA GLU A 334 29.62 14.67 35.62
C GLU A 334 30.29 15.79 36.45
N ALA A 335 30.32 17.01 35.91
CA ALA A 335 30.81 18.20 36.64
C ALA A 335 29.75 18.86 37.52
N ASN A 336 28.65 18.19 37.87
CA ASN A 336 27.52 18.69 38.65
C ASN A 336 26.79 19.89 38.03
N GLU A 337 26.62 19.89 36.69
CA GLU A 337 25.80 20.83 35.94
C GLU A 337 26.12 22.31 36.19
N PRO A 338 27.40 22.75 36.06
CA PRO A 338 27.77 24.15 36.30
C PRO A 338 27.01 25.09 35.37
N ARG A 339 26.51 26.19 35.91
CA ARG A 339 25.77 27.21 35.13
C ARG A 339 26.68 28.17 34.36
N HIS A 340 27.98 28.22 34.68
CA HIS A 340 28.98 29.09 34.05
C HIS A 340 30.33 28.33 33.93
N GLY A 341 31.19 28.83 33.05
CA GLY A 341 32.54 28.28 32.86
C GLY A 341 32.66 27.45 31.57
N SER A 342 33.88 27.03 31.26
CA SER A 342 34.25 26.40 29.97
C SER A 342 33.48 25.13 29.66
N ILE A 343 33.13 24.33 30.64
CA ILE A 343 32.36 23.07 30.43
C ILE A 343 30.93 23.39 30.04
N HIS A 344 30.30 24.35 30.68
CA HIS A 344 28.96 24.83 30.32
C HIS A 344 28.94 25.45 28.92
N GLU A 345 29.90 26.31 28.60
CA GLU A 345 30.00 26.91 27.25
C GLU A 345 30.22 25.88 26.17
N GLN A 346 31.06 24.86 26.40
CA GLN A 346 31.26 23.76 25.43
C GLN A 346 29.96 22.98 25.19
N TYR A 347 29.22 22.67 26.24
CA TYR A 347 27.93 22.00 26.12
C TYR A 347 26.93 22.85 25.33
N VAL A 348 26.77 24.13 25.66
CA VAL A 348 25.84 25.03 24.97
C VAL A 348 26.24 25.19 23.48
N LYS A 349 27.53 25.42 23.19
CA LYS A 349 28.05 25.55 21.82
C LYS A 349 27.84 24.26 21.00
N SER A 350 28.12 23.09 21.62
CA SER A 350 27.94 21.78 20.93
C SER A 350 26.47 21.49 20.65
N LYS A 351 25.59 21.80 21.59
CA LYS A 351 24.14 21.66 21.44
C LYS A 351 23.58 22.61 20.34
N ALA A 352 24.09 23.84 20.28
CA ALA A 352 23.70 24.79 19.24
C ALA A 352 24.10 24.31 17.84
N ARG A 353 25.35 23.79 17.69
CA ARG A 353 25.83 23.23 16.40
C ARG A 353 25.01 22.01 15.97
N PHE A 354 24.72 21.10 16.88
CA PHE A 354 23.86 19.93 16.61
C PHE A 354 22.44 20.36 16.17
N LYS A 355 21.80 21.29 16.92
CA LYS A 355 20.49 21.82 16.55
C LYS A 355 20.49 22.53 15.17
N PHE A 356 21.56 23.25 14.85
CA PHE A 356 21.70 23.89 13.54
C PHE A 356 21.75 22.86 12.41
N ALA A 357 22.54 21.78 12.57
CA ALA A 357 22.64 20.70 11.58
C ALA A 357 21.30 19.98 11.40
N LEU A 358 20.55 19.73 12.50
CA LEU A 358 19.19 19.18 12.42
C LEU A 358 18.22 20.06 11.62
N ARG A 359 18.24 21.38 11.89
CA ARG A 359 17.43 22.33 11.14
C ARG A 359 17.82 22.36 9.66
N PHE A 360 19.12 22.29 9.39
CA PHE A 360 19.63 22.28 8.02
C PHE A 360 19.11 21.08 7.24
N ILE A 361 19.22 19.83 7.74
CA ILE A 361 18.72 18.65 7.06
C ILE A 361 17.19 18.66 6.94
N SER A 362 16.46 19.17 7.95
CA SER A 362 14.99 19.26 7.90
C SER A 362 14.49 20.26 6.84
N ARG A 363 15.13 21.43 6.73
CA ARG A 363 14.79 22.42 5.70
C ARG A 363 15.18 21.99 4.30
N ASN A 364 16.15 21.09 4.17
CA ASN A 364 16.69 20.61 2.91
C ASN A 364 16.43 19.12 2.71
N GLU A 365 15.37 18.56 3.28
CA GLU A 365 15.11 17.11 3.25
C GLU A 365 15.08 16.57 1.82
N ASP A 366 14.42 17.25 0.90
CA ASP A 366 14.37 16.93 -0.52
C ASP A 366 15.77 16.86 -1.15
N ARG A 367 16.64 17.81 -0.82
CA ARG A 367 18.03 17.83 -1.28
C ARG A 367 18.80 16.66 -0.70
N MET A 368 18.70 16.43 0.61
CA MET A 368 19.38 15.32 1.29
C MET A 368 18.95 13.96 0.72
N ARG A 369 17.66 13.79 0.43
CA ARG A 369 17.12 12.59 -0.21
C ARG A 369 17.71 12.37 -1.61
N LYS A 370 17.86 13.43 -2.38
CA LYS A 370 18.48 13.39 -3.73
C LYS A 370 19.97 13.05 -3.66
N GLU A 371 20.70 13.61 -2.69
CA GLU A 371 22.11 13.27 -2.42
C GLU A 371 22.26 11.82 -1.96
N ALA A 372 21.36 11.32 -1.11
CA ALA A 372 21.32 9.91 -0.70
C ALA A 372 21.08 8.96 -1.88
N MET A 373 20.17 9.31 -2.80
CA MET A 373 19.96 8.55 -4.03
C MET A 373 21.23 8.46 -4.87
N ALA A 374 21.94 9.58 -5.07
CA ALA A 374 23.17 9.60 -5.85
C ALA A 374 24.28 8.76 -5.18
N LYS A 375 24.45 8.88 -3.88
CA LYS A 375 25.41 8.10 -3.08
C LYS A 375 25.12 6.61 -3.08
N ASN A 376 23.86 6.22 -2.88
CA ASN A 376 23.42 4.83 -2.91
C ASN A 376 23.65 4.20 -4.29
N LEU A 377 23.39 4.96 -5.36
CA LEU A 377 23.64 4.51 -6.71
C LEU A 377 25.15 4.31 -6.99
N ALA A 378 25.99 5.28 -6.61
CA ALA A 378 27.44 5.20 -6.75
C ALA A 378 28.04 4.00 -5.98
N ASN A 379 27.52 3.73 -4.79
CA ASN A 379 27.95 2.61 -3.94
C ASN A 379 27.27 1.27 -4.31
N LYS A 380 26.53 1.19 -5.42
CA LYS A 380 25.79 0.01 -5.89
C LYS A 380 24.78 -0.54 -4.88
N LYS A 381 24.32 0.28 -3.95
CA LYS A 381 23.28 -0.05 -2.96
C LYS A 381 21.88 0.07 -3.58
N THR A 382 21.55 -0.85 -4.46
CA THR A 382 20.34 -0.79 -5.29
C THR A 382 19.05 -0.78 -4.45
N SER A 383 19.02 -1.53 -3.34
CA SER A 383 17.85 -1.60 -2.45
C SER A 383 17.56 -0.27 -1.78
N GLU A 384 18.58 0.36 -1.20
CA GLU A 384 18.49 1.67 -0.55
C GLU A 384 18.14 2.77 -1.55
N PHE A 385 18.71 2.71 -2.74
CA PHE A 385 18.36 3.63 -3.83
C PHE A 385 16.85 3.58 -4.14
N TRP A 386 16.30 2.39 -4.38
CA TRP A 386 14.87 2.24 -4.70
C TRP A 386 13.96 2.55 -3.52
N LYS A 387 14.43 2.38 -2.30
CA LYS A 387 13.71 2.82 -1.09
C LYS A 387 13.53 4.34 -1.06
N GLU A 388 14.59 5.10 -1.36
CA GLU A 388 14.52 6.56 -1.46
C GLU A 388 13.62 7.02 -2.62
N VAL A 389 13.73 6.36 -3.79
CA VAL A 389 12.84 6.64 -4.94
C VAL A 389 11.36 6.39 -4.57
N SER A 390 11.09 5.29 -3.86
CA SER A 390 9.73 4.96 -3.41
C SER A 390 9.22 5.96 -2.39
N ALA A 391 10.04 6.38 -1.45
CA ALA A 391 9.68 7.38 -0.45
C ALA A 391 9.35 8.75 -1.11
N ALA A 392 10.13 9.15 -2.12
CA ALA A 392 9.84 10.37 -2.89
C ALA A 392 8.58 10.24 -3.78
N ASN A 393 8.20 9.02 -4.17
CA ASN A 393 7.00 8.76 -4.96
C ASN A 393 5.73 8.54 -4.12
N ASN A 394 5.86 8.19 -2.85
CA ASN A 394 4.73 7.87 -1.98
C ASN A 394 4.02 9.14 -1.50
N TYR A 395 3.15 9.68 -2.34
CA TYR A 395 1.92 10.26 -1.81
C TYR A 395 1.04 9.06 -1.43
N LYS A 396 0.91 8.79 -0.14
CA LYS A 396 -0.20 7.96 0.36
C LYS A 396 -1.46 8.71 -0.03
N THR A 397 -2.16 8.28 -1.07
CA THR A 397 -3.53 8.72 -1.29
C THR A 397 -4.28 8.32 -0.03
N PRO A 398 -4.81 9.27 0.76
CA PRO A 398 -5.63 8.92 1.90
C PRO A 398 -6.77 8.02 1.42
N LEU A 399 -7.20 7.11 2.27
CA LEU A 399 -8.40 6.33 1.98
C LEU A 399 -9.56 7.30 1.80
N PRO A 400 -10.45 7.09 0.83
CA PRO A 400 -11.60 7.97 0.67
C PRO A 400 -12.50 7.88 1.91
N ASP A 401 -12.98 9.05 2.35
CA ASP A 401 -13.85 9.18 3.51
C ASP A 401 -15.30 8.75 3.20
N ASN A 402 -15.63 8.58 1.91
CA ASN A 402 -16.92 8.08 1.43
C ASN A 402 -16.74 7.07 0.31
N ILE A 403 -17.58 6.03 0.31
CA ILE A 403 -17.70 5.03 -0.76
C ILE A 403 -19.19 4.89 -1.08
N ASN A 404 -19.57 5.23 -2.30
CA ASN A 404 -20.98 5.37 -2.70
C ASN A 404 -21.71 6.31 -1.71
N GLU A 405 -22.71 5.78 -1.00
CA GLU A 405 -23.54 6.52 -0.02
C GLU A 405 -23.03 6.37 1.41
N ALA A 406 -22.07 5.48 1.67
CA ALA A 406 -21.54 5.23 3.01
C ALA A 406 -20.44 6.25 3.36
N CYS A 407 -20.57 6.89 4.53
CA CYS A 407 -19.65 7.87 5.07
C CYS A 407 -19.04 7.39 6.39
N GLY A 408 -17.74 7.62 6.55
CA GLY A 408 -17.02 7.18 7.75
C GLY A 408 -16.66 5.68 7.77
N SER A 409 -15.71 5.33 8.61
CA SER A 409 -15.09 3.99 8.58
C SER A 409 -16.04 2.84 8.90
N GLU A 410 -17.06 3.06 9.74
CA GLU A 410 -18.00 2.02 10.15
C GLU A 410 -19.03 1.70 9.08
N GLU A 411 -19.63 2.71 8.48
CA GLU A 411 -20.58 2.49 7.38
C GLU A 411 -19.86 1.89 6.15
N ILE A 412 -18.65 2.37 5.85
CA ILE A 412 -17.86 1.85 4.74
C ILE A 412 -17.51 0.38 4.94
N ILE A 413 -17.11 -0.04 6.15
CA ILE A 413 -16.76 -1.45 6.37
C ILE A 413 -18.00 -2.36 6.28
N ASN A 414 -19.15 -1.90 6.74
CA ASN A 414 -20.42 -2.61 6.62
C ASN A 414 -20.88 -2.70 5.16
N LEU A 415 -20.71 -1.61 4.37
CA LEU A 415 -20.95 -1.62 2.93
C LEU A 415 -20.05 -2.66 2.24
N TRP A 416 -18.75 -2.71 2.57
CA TRP A 416 -17.84 -3.69 2.02
C TRP A 416 -18.21 -5.11 2.41
N LYS A 417 -18.57 -5.35 3.68
CA LYS A 417 -19.01 -6.67 4.15
C LYS A 417 -20.22 -7.15 3.34
N LYS A 418 -21.25 -6.30 3.21
CA LYS A 418 -22.44 -6.62 2.40
C LYS A 418 -22.09 -6.86 0.94
N HIS A 419 -21.30 -5.97 0.32
CA HIS A 419 -20.93 -6.06 -1.08
C HIS A 419 -20.15 -7.35 -1.40
N PHE A 420 -19.17 -7.74 -0.58
CA PHE A 420 -18.40 -8.96 -0.83
C PHE A 420 -19.14 -10.22 -0.38
N TYR A 421 -19.96 -10.13 0.65
CA TYR A 421 -20.87 -11.22 1.00
C TYR A 421 -21.78 -11.57 -0.17
N ASP A 422 -22.42 -10.59 -0.80
CA ASP A 422 -23.30 -10.79 -1.95
C ASP A 422 -22.54 -11.38 -3.17
N ILE A 423 -21.28 -11.04 -3.35
CA ILE A 423 -20.45 -11.58 -4.45
C ILE A 423 -20.06 -13.03 -4.18
N PHE A 424 -19.59 -13.36 -2.97
CA PHE A 424 -19.08 -14.69 -2.63
C PHE A 424 -20.16 -15.67 -2.17
N ASN A 425 -21.43 -15.26 -2.16
CA ASN A 425 -22.59 -16.09 -1.84
C ASN A 425 -23.73 -15.86 -2.84
N CYS A 426 -23.39 -15.54 -4.10
CA CYS A 426 -24.39 -15.21 -5.12
C CYS A 426 -24.99 -16.43 -5.81
N LEU A 427 -24.42 -17.61 -5.62
CA LEU A 427 -24.92 -18.84 -6.23
C LEU A 427 -25.86 -19.55 -5.26
N LYS A 428 -27.04 -19.95 -5.76
CA LYS A 428 -27.95 -20.81 -5.00
C LYS A 428 -27.28 -22.17 -4.85
N SER A 429 -27.35 -22.76 -3.65
CA SER A 429 -26.95 -24.13 -3.43
C SER A 429 -27.87 -25.05 -4.24
N ASN A 430 -27.46 -25.38 -5.46
CA ASN A 430 -28.09 -26.49 -6.16
C ASN A 430 -27.65 -27.76 -5.43
N ASN A 431 -28.53 -28.74 -5.30
CA ASN A 431 -28.22 -30.06 -4.75
C ASN A 431 -27.29 -30.82 -5.70
N ILE A 432 -26.10 -30.29 -5.94
CA ILE A 432 -25.05 -30.96 -6.71
C ILE A 432 -24.36 -31.91 -5.74
N GLU A 433 -24.43 -33.19 -6.05
CA GLU A 433 -23.77 -34.22 -5.24
C GLU A 433 -22.27 -33.96 -5.24
N GLN A 434 -21.70 -33.87 -4.04
CA GLN A 434 -20.26 -33.70 -3.86
C GLN A 434 -19.53 -34.98 -4.27
N PRO A 435 -18.39 -34.92 -4.98
CA PRO A 435 -17.63 -36.10 -5.30
C PRO A 435 -17.13 -36.74 -4.00
N LYS A 436 -17.20 -38.06 -3.92
CA LYS A 436 -16.62 -38.83 -2.80
C LYS A 436 -15.14 -39.07 -3.11
N PRO A 437 -14.21 -38.51 -2.31
CA PRO A 437 -12.77 -38.76 -2.51
C PRO A 437 -12.46 -40.25 -2.32
N ASP A 438 -11.72 -40.83 -3.26
CA ASP A 438 -11.14 -42.17 -3.10
C ASP A 438 -9.88 -42.05 -2.22
N LEU A 439 -9.90 -42.66 -1.03
CA LEU A 439 -8.84 -42.57 -0.03
C LEU A 439 -7.90 -43.80 -0.05
N ASN A 440 -7.81 -44.50 -1.17
CA ASN A 440 -6.93 -45.66 -1.34
C ASN A 440 -5.46 -45.30 -1.63
N ASP A 441 -5.10 -44.05 -1.45
CA ASP A 441 -3.72 -43.60 -1.65
C ASP A 441 -2.74 -44.17 -0.63
N SER A 442 -1.53 -44.56 -1.07
CA SER A 442 -0.47 -44.96 -0.16
C SER A 442 0.03 -43.77 0.67
N ILE A 443 0.30 -44.03 1.96
CA ILE A 443 0.79 -42.99 2.89
C ILE A 443 2.09 -42.36 2.41
N ASP A 444 2.95 -43.11 1.74
CA ASP A 444 4.22 -42.60 1.21
C ASP A 444 4.02 -41.43 0.23
N LYS A 445 2.91 -41.41 -0.51
CA LYS A 445 2.53 -40.31 -1.40
C LYS A 445 2.06 -39.06 -0.64
N ILE A 446 1.65 -39.21 0.62
CA ILE A 446 1.10 -38.15 1.46
C ILE A 446 2.22 -37.46 2.23
N LEU A 447 3.31 -38.14 2.51
CA LEU A 447 4.43 -37.62 3.30
C LEU A 447 5.00 -36.31 2.70
N VAL A 448 5.13 -35.32 3.53
CA VAL A 448 5.78 -34.05 3.21
C VAL A 448 7.15 -34.03 3.85
N SER A 449 8.20 -33.95 3.04
CA SER A 449 9.56 -33.89 3.56
C SER A 449 9.91 -32.48 4.07
N PRO A 450 10.82 -32.35 5.06
CA PRO A 450 11.34 -31.05 5.50
C PRO A 450 11.99 -30.24 4.38
N SER A 451 12.59 -30.91 3.36
CA SER A 451 13.16 -30.24 2.19
C SER A 451 12.10 -29.52 1.35
N MET A 452 10.92 -30.15 1.13
CA MET A 452 9.81 -29.50 0.42
C MET A 452 9.36 -28.23 1.12
N VAL A 453 9.25 -28.27 2.45
CA VAL A 453 8.90 -27.08 3.26
C VAL A 453 10.00 -26.02 3.19
N THR A 454 11.27 -26.42 3.28
CA THR A 454 12.42 -25.50 3.17
C THR A 454 12.43 -24.78 1.82
N ASP A 455 12.20 -25.51 0.73
CA ASP A 455 12.18 -24.92 -0.61
C ASP A 455 10.95 -24.01 -0.81
N ALA A 456 9.81 -24.37 -0.25
CA ALA A 456 8.64 -23.50 -0.22
C ALA A 456 8.92 -22.19 0.55
N ILE A 457 9.55 -22.24 1.73
CA ILE A 457 9.95 -21.07 2.52
C ILE A 457 10.94 -20.19 1.73
N LYS A 458 11.94 -20.77 1.06
CA LYS A 458 12.89 -20.01 0.22
C LYS A 458 12.19 -19.24 -0.90
N ASN A 459 11.18 -19.85 -1.52
CA ASN A 459 10.41 -19.25 -2.62
C ASN A 459 9.41 -18.17 -2.19
N LEU A 460 9.15 -18.00 -0.89
CA LEU A 460 8.29 -16.92 -0.41
C LEU A 460 8.89 -15.55 -0.70
N SER A 461 8.06 -14.61 -1.18
CA SER A 461 8.47 -13.22 -1.39
C SER A 461 8.47 -12.46 -0.06
N MET A 462 9.59 -11.78 0.25
CA MET A 462 9.74 -10.90 1.41
C MET A 462 8.92 -9.61 1.26
N ASN A 463 8.70 -8.91 2.37
CA ASN A 463 8.03 -7.60 2.42
C ASN A 463 6.58 -7.62 1.88
N LYS A 464 5.89 -8.71 2.08
CA LYS A 464 4.46 -8.84 1.77
C LYS A 464 3.61 -8.74 3.03
N SER A 465 2.36 -8.30 2.88
CA SER A 465 1.41 -8.23 3.98
C SER A 465 1.10 -9.64 4.51
N CYS A 466 0.97 -9.75 5.83
CA CYS A 466 0.56 -10.98 6.52
C CYS A 466 -0.98 -11.16 6.51
N GLY A 467 -1.41 -12.36 6.85
CA GLY A 467 -2.79 -12.67 7.19
C GLY A 467 -3.18 -12.18 8.59
N LEU A 468 -4.29 -12.70 9.10
CA LEU A 468 -4.78 -12.39 10.46
C LEU A 468 -3.85 -12.92 11.56
N ASP A 469 -3.10 -13.95 11.28
CA ASP A 469 -2.12 -14.57 12.18
C ASP A 469 -0.89 -13.68 12.47
N GLY A 470 -0.69 -12.62 11.69
CA GLY A 470 0.43 -11.69 11.86
C GLY A 470 1.79 -12.24 11.39
N ILE A 471 1.88 -13.49 10.97
CA ILE A 471 3.12 -14.12 10.53
C ILE A 471 3.46 -13.69 9.10
N THR A 472 4.71 -13.25 8.87
CA THR A 472 5.23 -12.86 7.56
C THR A 472 6.24 -13.88 7.02
N ALA A 473 6.64 -13.75 5.76
CA ALA A 473 7.66 -14.63 5.17
C ALA A 473 9.00 -14.53 5.91
N GLU A 474 9.32 -13.37 6.45
CA GLU A 474 10.56 -13.11 7.19
C GLU A 474 10.62 -13.91 8.49
N HIS A 475 9.51 -14.02 9.23
CA HIS A 475 9.45 -14.88 10.42
C HIS A 475 9.90 -16.29 10.11
N LEU A 476 9.42 -16.86 8.99
CA LEU A 476 9.75 -18.22 8.59
C LEU A 476 11.20 -18.35 8.06
N LYS A 477 11.68 -17.34 7.33
CA LYS A 477 13.02 -17.35 6.75
C LYS A 477 14.14 -17.17 7.77
N TYR A 478 13.88 -16.47 8.86
CA TYR A 478 14.84 -16.20 9.91
C TYR A 478 14.67 -17.07 11.15
N ALA A 479 13.65 -17.92 11.19
CA ALA A 479 13.44 -18.90 12.25
C ALA A 479 14.49 -20.02 12.22
N SER A 480 14.52 -20.78 13.30
CA SER A 480 15.36 -21.96 13.46
C SER A 480 15.14 -23.02 12.39
N GLU A 481 16.19 -23.77 12.06
CA GLU A 481 16.15 -24.94 11.14
C GLU A 481 15.20 -26.05 11.61
N ARG A 482 14.74 -26.03 12.87
CA ARG A 482 13.70 -26.93 13.37
C ARG A 482 12.32 -26.71 12.75
N LEU A 483 12.03 -25.44 12.36
CA LEU A 483 10.71 -25.07 11.85
C LEU A 483 10.26 -25.91 10.64
N PRO A 484 11.06 -26.13 9.58
CA PRO A 484 10.66 -26.99 8.45
C PRO A 484 10.31 -28.42 8.85
N TYR A 485 10.97 -28.99 9.86
CA TYR A 485 10.66 -30.33 10.37
C TYR A 485 9.28 -30.36 11.04
N LEU A 486 9.00 -29.42 11.94
CA LEU A 486 7.72 -29.34 12.63
C LEU A 486 6.57 -29.04 11.66
N LEU A 487 6.77 -28.12 10.73
CA LEU A 487 5.76 -27.84 9.71
C LEU A 487 5.54 -29.02 8.75
N SER A 488 6.57 -29.80 8.43
CA SER A 488 6.40 -30.99 7.59
C SER A 488 5.54 -32.06 8.27
N MET A 489 5.73 -32.25 9.59
CA MET A 489 4.89 -33.12 10.40
C MET A 489 3.42 -32.65 10.42
N CYS A 490 3.20 -31.35 10.69
CA CYS A 490 1.87 -30.76 10.68
C CYS A 490 1.18 -30.94 9.32
N ILE A 491 1.84 -30.58 8.21
CA ILE A 491 1.25 -30.63 6.86
C ILE A 491 0.94 -32.06 6.46
N THR A 492 1.84 -33.00 6.76
CA THR A 492 1.57 -34.44 6.54
C THR A 492 0.31 -34.89 7.28
N SER A 493 0.19 -34.52 8.56
CA SER A 493 -0.97 -34.89 9.37
C SER A 493 -2.26 -34.20 8.91
N PHE A 494 -2.17 -32.96 8.44
CA PHE A 494 -3.33 -32.29 7.85
C PHE A 494 -3.84 -33.03 6.60
N PHE A 495 -2.95 -33.49 5.76
CA PHE A 495 -3.32 -34.29 4.61
C PHE A 495 -3.88 -35.67 5.03
N THR A 496 -3.31 -36.33 6.03
CA THR A 496 -3.77 -37.63 6.56
C THR A 496 -5.16 -37.51 7.20
N HIS A 497 -5.43 -36.46 7.97
CA HIS A 497 -6.72 -36.31 8.67
C HIS A 497 -7.75 -35.47 7.86
N GLY A 498 -7.34 -34.87 6.75
CA GLY A 498 -8.23 -34.12 5.84
C GLY A 498 -8.80 -32.84 6.43
N PHE A 499 -8.06 -32.11 7.27
CA PHE A 499 -8.47 -30.83 7.83
C PHE A 499 -7.33 -29.80 7.83
N LEU A 500 -7.67 -28.54 8.06
CA LEU A 500 -6.73 -27.44 8.24
C LEU A 500 -7.09 -26.63 9.49
N PRO A 501 -6.10 -26.08 10.22
CA PRO A 501 -6.33 -25.20 11.36
C PRO A 501 -7.15 -23.95 11.02
N GLU A 502 -7.93 -23.45 11.97
CA GLU A 502 -8.81 -22.29 11.76
C GLU A 502 -8.05 -21.04 11.29
N SER A 503 -6.85 -20.82 11.80
CA SER A 503 -5.99 -19.69 11.40
C SER A 503 -5.58 -19.72 9.92
N MET A 504 -5.56 -20.90 9.27
CA MET A 504 -5.36 -21.06 7.83
C MET A 504 -6.65 -20.84 7.02
N LEU A 505 -7.80 -21.06 7.63
CA LEU A 505 -9.12 -20.95 6.99
C LEU A 505 -9.65 -19.52 6.98
N SER A 506 -9.19 -18.69 7.91
CA SER A 506 -9.58 -17.28 8.03
C SER A 506 -8.78 -16.39 7.09
N VAL A 507 -9.46 -15.63 6.25
CA VAL A 507 -8.86 -14.79 5.20
C VAL A 507 -9.26 -13.33 5.40
N LEU A 508 -8.28 -12.42 5.34
CA LEU A 508 -8.51 -10.99 5.40
C LEU A 508 -8.61 -10.41 3.99
N ILE A 509 -9.74 -9.83 3.64
CA ILE A 509 -9.95 -9.14 2.36
C ILE A 509 -9.61 -7.67 2.50
N VAL A 510 -8.80 -7.16 1.58
CA VAL A 510 -8.49 -5.73 1.47
C VAL A 510 -9.01 -5.23 0.13
N PRO A 511 -9.98 -4.28 0.12
CA PRO A 511 -10.42 -3.62 -1.11
C PRO A 511 -9.28 -2.78 -1.71
N VAL A 512 -8.88 -3.06 -2.94
CA VAL A 512 -7.80 -2.34 -3.64
C VAL A 512 -8.34 -1.73 -4.92
N ILE A 513 -8.06 -0.45 -5.16
CA ILE A 513 -8.52 0.31 -6.33
C ILE A 513 -8.02 -0.37 -7.62
N LYS A 514 -8.94 -0.64 -8.55
CA LYS A 514 -8.64 -1.18 -9.90
C LYS A 514 -8.03 -0.13 -10.80
N ASP A 515 -8.71 1.02 -10.88
CA ASP A 515 -8.31 2.14 -11.71
C ASP A 515 -8.21 3.42 -10.86
N LYS A 516 -6.98 3.94 -10.73
CA LYS A 516 -6.71 5.18 -9.97
C LYS A 516 -7.18 6.44 -10.68
N ALA A 517 -7.40 6.38 -12.00
CA ALA A 517 -7.94 7.48 -12.78
C ALA A 517 -9.47 7.47 -12.80
N GLY A 518 -10.09 6.35 -12.44
CA GLY A 518 -11.54 6.21 -12.33
C GLY A 518 -12.09 6.78 -11.01
N ASN A 519 -13.40 6.65 -10.84
CA ASN A 519 -14.06 7.10 -9.60
C ASN A 519 -13.63 6.23 -8.40
N ILE A 520 -12.81 6.80 -7.52
CA ILE A 520 -12.31 6.11 -6.31
C ILE A 520 -13.38 5.91 -5.24
N ASN A 521 -14.51 6.62 -5.33
CA ASN A 521 -15.63 6.49 -4.41
C ASN A 521 -16.65 5.43 -4.87
N ALA A 522 -16.47 4.84 -6.04
CA ALA A 522 -17.35 3.78 -6.55
C ALA A 522 -16.87 2.40 -6.10
N LYS A 523 -17.72 1.63 -5.41
CA LYS A 523 -17.41 0.28 -4.93
C LYS A 523 -16.97 -0.69 -6.04
N ASP A 524 -17.52 -0.55 -7.25
CA ASP A 524 -17.17 -1.42 -8.38
C ASP A 524 -15.76 -1.17 -8.94
N ASN A 525 -15.12 -0.06 -8.56
CA ASN A 525 -13.71 0.23 -8.87
C ASN A 525 -12.71 -0.45 -7.91
N TYR A 526 -13.14 -1.42 -7.12
CA TYR A 526 -12.27 -2.13 -6.20
C TYR A 526 -12.21 -3.63 -6.49
N ARG A 527 -11.06 -4.24 -6.13
CA ARG A 527 -10.83 -5.70 -6.17
C ARG A 527 -10.67 -6.24 -4.76
N PRO A 528 -11.25 -7.41 -4.43
CA PRO A 528 -11.04 -8.07 -3.14
C PRO A 528 -9.71 -8.82 -3.13
N ILE A 529 -8.65 -8.19 -2.61
CA ILE A 529 -7.37 -8.87 -2.47
C ILE A 529 -7.36 -9.67 -1.17
N ALA A 530 -7.18 -10.98 -1.27
CA ALA A 530 -7.16 -11.92 -0.16
C ALA A 530 -5.77 -12.02 0.49
N LEU A 531 -5.67 -11.70 1.75
CA LEU A 531 -4.50 -11.88 2.59
C LEU A 531 -4.72 -13.12 3.48
N ALA A 532 -4.21 -14.26 3.05
CA ALA A 532 -4.24 -15.51 3.79
C ALA A 532 -2.97 -15.67 4.64
N SER A 533 -2.98 -16.62 5.58
CA SER A 533 -1.79 -17.03 6.34
C SER A 533 -0.63 -17.37 5.39
N ILE A 534 0.58 -16.98 5.79
CA ILE A 534 1.76 -17.29 4.99
C ILE A 534 2.06 -18.78 4.95
N ILE A 535 1.70 -19.52 6.01
CA ILE A 535 1.87 -20.97 6.08
C ILE A 535 0.86 -21.67 5.17
N SER A 536 -0.35 -21.12 5.00
CA SER A 536 -1.31 -21.64 4.01
C SER A 536 -0.74 -21.58 2.59
N LYS A 537 0.10 -20.60 2.26
CA LYS A 537 0.80 -20.53 0.97
C LYS A 537 1.85 -21.63 0.81
N ILE A 538 2.51 -22.04 1.89
CA ILE A 538 3.42 -23.22 1.86
C ILE A 538 2.62 -24.47 1.51
N VAL A 539 1.47 -24.68 2.17
CA VAL A 539 0.57 -25.79 1.86
C VAL A 539 0.13 -25.75 0.40
N GLU A 540 -0.28 -24.57 -0.10
CA GLU A 540 -0.65 -24.39 -1.51
C GLU A 540 0.48 -24.70 -2.49
N MET A 541 1.75 -24.35 -2.17
CA MET A 541 2.91 -24.66 -3.02
C MET A 541 3.14 -26.16 -3.08
N ILE A 542 3.10 -26.85 -1.93
CA ILE A 542 3.28 -28.30 -1.84
C ILE A 542 2.15 -29.01 -2.59
N MET A 543 0.91 -28.56 -2.43
CA MET A 543 -0.22 -29.09 -3.18
C MET A 543 -0.09 -28.87 -4.68
N LEU A 544 0.34 -27.67 -5.09
CA LEU A 544 0.50 -27.34 -6.51
C LEU A 544 1.52 -28.25 -7.19
N ASP A 545 2.63 -28.53 -6.54
CA ASP A 545 3.66 -29.45 -7.06
C ASP A 545 3.07 -30.85 -7.33
N ARG A 546 2.23 -31.35 -6.42
CA ARG A 546 1.56 -32.66 -6.54
C ARG A 546 0.40 -32.66 -7.54
N LEU A 547 -0.22 -31.50 -7.74
CA LEU A 547 -1.36 -31.35 -8.64
C LEU A 547 -0.95 -31.00 -10.08
N GLU A 548 0.31 -30.67 -10.36
CA GLU A 548 0.77 -30.10 -11.64
C GLU A 548 0.29 -30.93 -12.85
N THR A 549 0.36 -32.25 -12.79
CA THR A 549 -0.05 -33.16 -13.86
C THR A 549 -1.56 -33.17 -14.10
N TYR A 550 -2.36 -32.98 -13.07
CA TYR A 550 -3.83 -32.97 -13.13
C TYR A 550 -4.40 -31.61 -13.55
N LEU A 551 -3.58 -30.54 -13.44
CA LEU A 551 -3.98 -29.16 -13.75
C LEU A 551 -3.58 -28.72 -15.16
N LEU A 552 -3.23 -29.67 -16.04
CA LEU A 552 -2.97 -29.41 -17.46
C LEU A 552 -4.24 -28.94 -18.14
N THR A 553 -4.12 -27.97 -19.06
CA THR A 553 -5.25 -27.37 -19.80
C THR A 553 -4.94 -27.28 -21.28
N GLN A 554 -6.00 -27.07 -22.10
CA GLN A 554 -5.90 -26.96 -23.55
C GLN A 554 -4.84 -25.92 -23.98
N PRO A 555 -4.20 -26.11 -25.16
CA PRO A 555 -3.21 -25.15 -25.69
C PRO A 555 -3.76 -23.75 -25.92
N ASN A 556 -5.07 -23.61 -26.13
CA ASN A 556 -5.75 -22.33 -26.32
C ASN A 556 -5.76 -21.44 -25.08
N GLN A 557 -5.59 -22.02 -23.88
CA GLN A 557 -5.43 -21.27 -22.62
C GLN A 557 -3.98 -20.90 -22.37
N PHE A 558 -3.66 -19.62 -22.40
CA PHE A 558 -2.31 -19.08 -22.16
C PHE A 558 -2.13 -18.57 -20.73
N GLY A 559 -3.20 -18.13 -20.07
CA GLY A 559 -3.14 -17.55 -18.73
C GLY A 559 -2.59 -18.50 -17.69
N PHE A 560 -1.75 -17.99 -16.78
CA PHE A 560 -1.17 -18.72 -15.65
C PHE A 560 -0.39 -20.00 -16.02
N LYS A 561 0.18 -20.03 -17.20
CA LYS A 561 1.11 -21.07 -17.65
C LYS A 561 2.54 -20.55 -17.67
N LYS A 562 3.51 -21.36 -17.22
CA LYS A 562 4.94 -21.02 -17.29
C LYS A 562 5.34 -20.75 -18.76
N LYS A 563 6.15 -19.73 -19.00
CA LYS A 563 6.65 -19.32 -20.33
C LYS A 563 5.55 -18.85 -21.32
N HIS A 564 4.31 -18.64 -20.88
CA HIS A 564 3.25 -18.07 -21.70
C HIS A 564 2.98 -16.62 -21.30
N GLY A 565 2.93 -15.72 -22.28
CA GLY A 565 2.70 -14.29 -22.08
C GLY A 565 1.51 -13.76 -22.87
N THR A 566 1.00 -12.61 -22.47
CA THR A 566 -0.05 -11.89 -23.19
C THR A 566 0.35 -11.56 -24.62
N ASP A 567 1.64 -11.30 -24.87
CA ASP A 567 2.18 -11.01 -26.18
C ASP A 567 2.09 -12.21 -27.16
N GLN A 568 2.13 -13.46 -26.67
CA GLN A 568 1.90 -14.64 -27.49
C GLN A 568 0.43 -14.74 -27.97
N CYS A 569 -0.52 -14.39 -27.10
CA CYS A 569 -1.95 -14.33 -27.48
C CYS A 569 -2.19 -13.28 -28.56
N ILE A 570 -1.65 -12.07 -28.35
CA ILE A 570 -1.79 -10.96 -29.30
C ILE A 570 -1.09 -11.31 -30.62
N PHE A 571 0.11 -11.93 -30.56
CA PHE A 571 0.82 -12.43 -31.71
C PHE A 571 -0.02 -13.42 -32.51
N ALA A 572 -0.56 -14.45 -31.84
CA ALA A 572 -1.39 -15.48 -32.51
C ALA A 572 -2.63 -14.86 -33.19
N LEU A 573 -3.31 -13.96 -32.48
CA LEU A 573 -4.48 -13.26 -33.04
C LEU A 573 -4.11 -12.40 -34.27
N LYS A 574 -3.04 -11.61 -34.19
CA LYS A 574 -2.58 -10.77 -35.32
C LYS A 574 -2.14 -11.60 -36.53
N GLU A 575 -1.46 -12.71 -36.30
CA GLU A 575 -1.06 -13.62 -37.40
C GLU A 575 -2.26 -14.26 -38.08
N LEU A 576 -3.28 -14.69 -37.32
CA LEU A 576 -4.54 -15.18 -37.89
C LEU A 576 -5.25 -14.12 -38.74
N ILE A 577 -5.41 -12.90 -38.17
CA ILE A 577 -6.04 -11.78 -38.86
C ILE A 577 -5.29 -11.47 -40.17
N ASN A 578 -3.97 -11.36 -40.09
CA ASN A 578 -3.14 -11.05 -41.27
C ASN A 578 -3.21 -12.12 -42.34
N LYS A 579 -3.21 -13.42 -41.98
CA LYS A 579 -3.32 -14.53 -42.91
C LYS A 579 -4.62 -14.49 -43.71
N TYR A 580 -5.77 -14.34 -43.00
CA TYR A 580 -7.09 -14.34 -43.67
C TYR A 580 -7.32 -13.08 -44.48
N LYS A 581 -6.95 -11.91 -43.93
CA LYS A 581 -7.09 -10.63 -44.61
C LYS A 581 -6.26 -10.58 -45.92
N SER A 582 -5.01 -11.08 -45.89
CA SER A 582 -4.17 -11.16 -47.07
C SER A 582 -4.64 -12.21 -48.09
N GLY A 583 -5.36 -13.23 -47.65
CA GLY A 583 -6.02 -14.23 -48.50
C GLY A 583 -7.37 -13.77 -49.07
N GLY A 584 -7.76 -12.52 -48.87
CA GLY A 584 -9.04 -11.97 -49.34
C GLY A 584 -10.27 -12.45 -48.57
N SER A 585 -10.08 -13.06 -47.41
CA SER A 585 -11.17 -13.56 -46.56
C SER A 585 -11.40 -12.63 -45.37
N CYS A 586 -12.66 -12.51 -44.96
CA CYS A 586 -12.98 -11.82 -43.70
C CYS A 586 -12.71 -12.72 -42.52
N ILE A 587 -12.55 -12.08 -41.38
CA ILE A 587 -12.46 -12.75 -40.08
C ILE A 587 -13.29 -11.97 -39.05
N TYR A 588 -14.14 -12.68 -38.32
CA TYR A 588 -14.95 -12.13 -37.26
C TYR A 588 -14.35 -12.52 -35.91
N THR A 589 -14.09 -11.53 -35.06
CA THR A 589 -13.64 -11.77 -33.68
C THR A 589 -14.68 -11.27 -32.70
N CYS A 590 -14.80 -11.96 -31.57
CA CYS A 590 -15.58 -11.49 -30.44
C CYS A 590 -14.71 -11.53 -29.20
N PHE A 591 -14.48 -10.37 -28.58
CA PHE A 591 -13.84 -10.25 -27.29
C PHE A 591 -14.91 -10.37 -26.21
N LEU A 592 -14.88 -11.44 -25.42
CA LEU A 592 -15.84 -11.72 -24.37
C LEU A 592 -15.28 -11.33 -23.00
N ASP A 593 -16.03 -10.49 -22.27
CA ASP A 593 -15.72 -10.11 -20.88
C ASP A 593 -16.51 -11.00 -19.91
N ALA A 594 -15.85 -11.74 -19.06
CA ALA A 594 -16.50 -12.54 -18.03
C ALA A 594 -16.61 -11.74 -16.72
N SER A 595 -17.84 -11.47 -16.29
CA SER A 595 -18.12 -10.67 -15.10
C SER A 595 -17.74 -11.39 -13.82
N LYS A 596 -16.73 -10.89 -13.08
CA LYS A 596 -16.31 -11.42 -11.79
C LYS A 596 -16.06 -12.93 -11.81
N ALA A 597 -15.40 -13.43 -12.86
CA ALA A 597 -15.28 -14.86 -13.15
C ALA A 597 -14.64 -15.65 -11.99
N PHE A 598 -13.56 -15.11 -11.39
CA PHE A 598 -12.91 -15.71 -10.21
C PHE A 598 -13.84 -15.80 -9.01
N ASP A 599 -14.68 -14.79 -8.81
CA ASP A 599 -15.55 -14.67 -7.64
C ASP A 599 -16.81 -15.54 -7.77
N ARG A 600 -17.11 -16.07 -8.99
CA ARG A 600 -18.29 -16.86 -9.31
C ARG A 600 -18.04 -18.36 -9.49
N VAL A 601 -16.81 -18.84 -9.25
CA VAL A 601 -16.50 -20.28 -9.37
C VAL A 601 -17.37 -21.08 -8.41
N ASN A 602 -18.15 -22.02 -8.90
CA ASN A 602 -18.96 -22.93 -8.11
C ASN A 602 -18.06 -24.04 -7.54
N HIS A 603 -17.97 -24.14 -6.20
CA HIS A 603 -17.08 -25.06 -5.52
C HIS A 603 -17.40 -26.53 -5.87
N SER A 604 -18.67 -26.92 -5.82
CA SER A 604 -19.08 -28.31 -6.11
C SER A 604 -18.72 -28.74 -7.54
N LYS A 605 -19.00 -27.87 -8.52
CA LYS A 605 -18.62 -28.13 -9.92
C LYS A 605 -17.09 -28.18 -10.09
N MET A 606 -16.37 -27.33 -9.40
CA MET A 606 -14.90 -27.34 -9.40
C MET A 606 -14.35 -28.67 -8.88
N PHE A 607 -14.90 -29.18 -7.76
CA PHE A 607 -14.47 -30.45 -7.20
C PHE A 607 -14.82 -31.65 -8.08
N GLN A 608 -16.00 -31.63 -8.72
CA GLN A 608 -16.37 -32.67 -9.71
C GLN A 608 -15.36 -32.69 -10.87
N LYS A 609 -14.99 -31.51 -11.42
CA LYS A 609 -14.00 -31.42 -12.50
C LYS A 609 -12.62 -31.92 -12.07
N LEU A 610 -12.20 -31.65 -10.85
CA LEU A 610 -10.94 -32.17 -10.27
C LEU A 610 -10.99 -33.68 -10.07
N ALA A 611 -12.11 -34.22 -9.59
CA ALA A 611 -12.32 -35.65 -9.44
C ALA A 611 -12.28 -36.37 -10.79
N HIS A 612 -12.97 -35.86 -11.82
CA HIS A 612 -12.94 -36.40 -13.19
C HIS A 612 -11.54 -36.40 -13.81
N ARG A 613 -10.66 -35.50 -13.37
CA ARG A 613 -9.25 -35.48 -13.79
C ARG A 613 -8.36 -36.44 -13.02
N GLY A 614 -8.94 -37.21 -12.10
CA GLY A 614 -8.22 -38.23 -11.31
C GLY A 614 -7.33 -37.64 -10.20
N VAL A 615 -7.66 -36.41 -9.71
CA VAL A 615 -6.93 -35.83 -8.58
C VAL A 615 -6.96 -36.78 -7.38
N PRO A 616 -5.81 -37.07 -6.73
CA PRO A 616 -5.74 -37.97 -5.59
C PRO A 616 -6.73 -37.60 -4.49
N GLY A 617 -7.39 -38.63 -3.92
CA GLY A 617 -8.49 -38.43 -3.00
C GLY A 617 -8.14 -37.64 -1.76
N TYR A 618 -6.94 -37.80 -1.22
CA TYR A 618 -6.49 -37.02 -0.05
C TYR A 618 -6.32 -35.52 -0.37
N LEU A 619 -5.88 -35.14 -1.59
CA LEU A 619 -5.79 -33.75 -2.02
C LEU A 619 -7.17 -33.17 -2.31
N LEU A 620 -8.04 -33.94 -2.91
CA LEU A 620 -9.41 -33.52 -3.16
C LEU A 620 -10.15 -33.25 -1.85
N ARG A 621 -10.02 -34.18 -0.87
CA ARG A 621 -10.62 -34.03 0.46
C ARG A 621 -10.15 -32.77 1.19
N ILE A 622 -8.84 -32.48 1.18
CA ILE A 622 -8.32 -31.29 1.85
C ILE A 622 -8.78 -30.01 1.17
N LEU A 623 -8.88 -29.99 -0.18
CA LEU A 623 -9.43 -28.87 -0.93
C LEU A 623 -10.90 -28.63 -0.60
N MET A 624 -11.71 -29.69 -0.58
CA MET A 624 -13.12 -29.61 -0.21
C MET A 624 -13.27 -29.02 1.19
N PHE A 625 -12.57 -29.60 2.18
CA PHE A 625 -12.58 -29.07 3.56
C PHE A 625 -12.18 -27.58 3.62
N TRP A 626 -11.13 -27.21 2.87
CA TRP A 626 -10.64 -25.83 2.86
C TRP A 626 -11.70 -24.83 2.37
N TYR A 627 -12.31 -25.11 1.24
CA TYR A 627 -13.30 -24.22 0.64
C TYR A 627 -14.64 -24.21 1.40
N GLU A 628 -15.04 -25.31 2.03
CA GLU A 628 -16.26 -25.40 2.83
C GLU A 628 -16.13 -24.70 4.19
N SER A 629 -14.93 -24.76 4.78
CA SER A 629 -14.67 -24.23 6.12
C SER A 629 -14.09 -22.80 6.11
N GLN A 630 -13.74 -22.24 4.96
CA GLN A 630 -13.15 -20.91 4.88
C GLN A 630 -14.12 -19.81 5.30
N SER A 631 -13.55 -18.79 5.96
CA SER A 631 -14.24 -17.57 6.34
C SER A 631 -13.46 -16.34 5.91
N MET A 632 -14.18 -15.25 5.68
CA MET A 632 -13.59 -13.98 5.28
C MET A 632 -13.96 -12.86 6.24
N GLN A 633 -13.03 -11.93 6.43
CA GLN A 633 -13.22 -10.64 7.10
C GLN A 633 -12.68 -9.54 6.20
N ILE A 634 -13.18 -8.34 6.33
CA ILE A 634 -12.75 -7.22 5.49
C ILE A 634 -12.03 -6.19 6.35
N ARG A 635 -10.93 -5.65 5.85
CA ARG A 635 -10.19 -4.56 6.49
C ARG A 635 -10.34 -3.27 5.68
N TRP A 636 -10.76 -2.22 6.36
CA TRP A 636 -10.75 -0.85 5.83
C TRP A 636 -10.09 0.08 6.85
N GLY A 637 -8.92 0.63 6.50
CA GLY A 637 -8.11 1.35 7.46
C GLY A 637 -7.63 0.47 8.62
N SER A 638 -7.96 0.87 9.83
CA SER A 638 -7.70 0.10 11.07
C SER A 638 -8.81 -0.89 11.41
N LYS A 639 -10.02 -0.71 10.85
CA LYS A 639 -11.19 -1.53 11.20
C LYS A 639 -11.25 -2.84 10.44
N ILE A 640 -11.78 -3.90 11.11
CA ILE A 640 -11.99 -5.23 10.56
C ILE A 640 -13.46 -5.60 10.78
N SER A 641 -14.11 -6.16 9.74
CA SER A 641 -15.51 -6.60 9.82
C SER A 641 -15.64 -7.90 10.62
N GLU A 642 -16.86 -8.24 10.96
CA GLU A 642 -17.19 -9.60 11.42
C GLU A 642 -16.91 -10.65 10.35
N LYS A 643 -16.67 -11.90 10.78
CA LYS A 643 -16.47 -13.05 9.90
C LYS A 643 -17.76 -13.41 9.14
N PHE A 644 -17.61 -13.82 7.87
CA PHE A 644 -18.70 -14.41 7.09
C PHE A 644 -18.20 -15.62 6.29
N LYS A 645 -19.08 -16.59 6.07
CA LYS A 645 -18.78 -17.78 5.26
C LYS A 645 -18.84 -17.45 3.76
N VAL A 646 -18.17 -18.27 2.96
CA VAL A 646 -18.06 -18.12 1.51
C VAL A 646 -18.47 -19.42 0.85
N THR A 647 -19.39 -19.38 -0.12
CA THR A 647 -19.93 -20.54 -0.81
C THR A 647 -19.52 -20.64 -2.28
N ASN A 648 -18.98 -19.58 -2.85
CA ASN A 648 -18.46 -19.57 -4.21
C ASN A 648 -17.25 -18.66 -4.37
N GLY A 649 -16.55 -18.83 -5.47
CA GLY A 649 -15.36 -18.07 -5.82
C GLY A 649 -14.05 -18.66 -5.34
N VAL A 650 -12.97 -18.28 -6.01
CA VAL A 650 -11.60 -18.61 -5.64
C VAL A 650 -10.86 -17.36 -5.18
N ARG A 651 -9.97 -17.49 -4.20
CA ARG A 651 -9.29 -16.37 -3.53
C ARG A 651 -8.35 -15.62 -4.47
N GLN A 652 -8.58 -14.32 -4.65
CA GLN A 652 -7.65 -13.46 -5.40
C GLN A 652 -6.39 -13.18 -4.57
N GLY A 653 -5.28 -13.84 -4.90
CA GLY A 653 -4.00 -13.76 -4.18
C GLY A 653 -3.49 -15.10 -3.61
N SER A 654 -4.25 -16.18 -3.73
CA SER A 654 -3.82 -17.56 -3.47
C SER A 654 -2.95 -18.09 -4.61
N ILE A 655 -2.09 -19.05 -4.31
CA ILE A 655 -1.22 -19.70 -5.30
C ILE A 655 -1.99 -20.72 -6.15
N LEU A 656 -2.93 -21.45 -5.56
CA LEU A 656 -3.74 -22.45 -6.25
C LEU A 656 -4.88 -21.85 -7.08
N SER A 657 -5.48 -20.73 -6.67
CA SER A 657 -6.67 -20.17 -7.30
C SER A 657 -6.56 -19.97 -8.81
N PRO A 658 -5.46 -19.45 -9.37
CA PRO A 658 -5.31 -19.33 -10.82
C PRO A 658 -5.35 -20.68 -11.55
N HIS A 659 -4.80 -21.72 -10.93
CA HIS A 659 -4.75 -23.07 -11.49
C HIS A 659 -6.10 -23.76 -11.42
N LEU A 660 -6.81 -23.60 -10.31
CA LEU A 660 -8.18 -24.13 -10.14
C LEU A 660 -9.14 -23.44 -11.12
N PHE A 661 -9.01 -22.12 -11.30
CA PHE A 661 -9.80 -21.39 -12.27
C PHE A 661 -9.55 -21.85 -13.71
N LYS A 662 -8.28 -22.09 -14.11
CA LYS A 662 -7.96 -22.65 -15.43
C LYS A 662 -8.68 -23.97 -15.68
N VAL A 663 -8.64 -24.88 -14.71
CA VAL A 663 -9.34 -26.17 -14.79
C VAL A 663 -10.85 -25.96 -14.89
N TYR A 664 -11.39 -25.02 -14.13
CA TYR A 664 -12.82 -24.75 -14.11
C TYR A 664 -13.36 -24.32 -15.50
N VAL A 665 -12.58 -23.54 -16.23
CA VAL A 665 -12.97 -23.02 -17.56
C VAL A 665 -12.46 -23.87 -18.73
N ASP A 666 -11.63 -24.88 -18.48
CA ASP A 666 -10.99 -25.68 -19.55
C ASP A 666 -12.00 -26.49 -20.37
N ASP A 667 -13.11 -26.92 -19.76
CA ASP A 667 -14.17 -27.65 -20.46
C ASP A 667 -14.83 -26.78 -21.56
N LEU A 668 -14.85 -25.45 -21.37
CA LEU A 668 -15.27 -24.55 -22.45
C LEU A 668 -14.31 -24.66 -23.64
N SER A 669 -13.01 -24.68 -23.38
CA SER A 669 -12.00 -24.81 -24.42
C SER A 669 -12.10 -26.16 -25.14
N ILE A 670 -12.34 -27.25 -24.40
CA ILE A 670 -12.58 -28.59 -24.95
C ILE A 670 -13.84 -28.57 -25.86
N ASN A 671 -14.94 -28.01 -25.37
CA ASN A 671 -16.18 -27.90 -26.14
C ASN A 671 -16.01 -27.04 -27.40
N LEU A 672 -15.37 -25.88 -27.32
CA LEU A 672 -15.10 -25.04 -28.48
C LEU A 672 -14.22 -25.77 -29.52
N ASN A 673 -13.20 -26.54 -29.07
CA ASN A 673 -12.35 -27.30 -29.97
C ASN A 673 -13.06 -28.46 -30.65
N SER A 674 -14.20 -28.95 -30.11
CA SER A 674 -14.99 -30.01 -30.74
C SER A 674 -15.73 -29.55 -31.99
N PHE A 675 -15.93 -28.23 -32.18
CA PHE A 675 -16.53 -27.70 -33.40
C PHE A 675 -15.46 -27.57 -34.49
N ASN A 676 -15.75 -28.07 -35.67
CA ASN A 676 -14.91 -27.85 -36.87
C ASN A 676 -15.08 -26.45 -37.49
N ILE A 677 -15.15 -25.45 -36.60
CA ILE A 677 -15.36 -24.03 -36.92
C ILE A 677 -14.14 -23.27 -36.38
N GLY A 678 -13.57 -22.41 -37.20
CA GLY A 678 -12.43 -21.57 -36.82
C GLY A 678 -11.53 -21.23 -37.99
N CYS A 679 -10.42 -20.59 -37.67
CA CYS A 679 -9.39 -20.28 -38.65
C CYS A 679 -8.35 -21.42 -38.72
N VAL A 680 -8.00 -21.84 -39.90
CA VAL A 680 -7.05 -22.93 -40.11
C VAL A 680 -5.64 -22.39 -40.34
N ILE A 681 -4.68 -22.90 -39.55
CA ILE A 681 -3.24 -22.61 -39.72
C ILE A 681 -2.46 -23.92 -39.55
N ALA A 682 -1.63 -24.29 -40.51
CA ALA A 682 -0.86 -25.53 -40.50
C ALA A 682 -1.68 -26.75 -40.04
N ASP A 683 -2.88 -26.92 -40.60
CA ASP A 683 -3.84 -28.00 -40.32
C ASP A 683 -4.47 -28.01 -38.91
N ILE A 684 -4.23 -26.98 -38.14
CA ILE A 684 -4.87 -26.77 -36.81
C ILE A 684 -5.98 -25.73 -36.93
N ILE A 685 -7.15 -26.06 -36.39
CA ILE A 685 -8.29 -25.13 -36.31
C ILE A 685 -8.14 -24.31 -35.01
N ILE A 686 -8.13 -23.00 -35.17
CA ILE A 686 -8.07 -22.06 -34.02
C ILE A 686 -9.36 -21.23 -34.05
N ASN A 687 -10.23 -21.45 -33.09
CA ASN A 687 -11.52 -20.76 -32.94
C ASN A 687 -11.61 -19.89 -31.71
N HIS A 688 -10.65 -20.01 -30.79
CA HIS A 688 -10.57 -19.18 -29.60
C HIS A 688 -9.16 -19.10 -29.06
N ILE A 689 -8.88 -18.02 -28.32
CA ILE A 689 -7.68 -17.83 -27.52
C ILE A 689 -8.14 -17.32 -26.15
N MET A 690 -7.61 -17.93 -25.07
CA MET A 690 -7.95 -17.57 -23.70
C MET A 690 -6.70 -17.09 -22.94
N TYR A 691 -6.86 -16.01 -22.20
CA TYR A 691 -5.88 -15.60 -21.18
C TYR A 691 -6.59 -15.39 -19.84
N ALA A 692 -6.64 -16.43 -19.02
CA ALA A 692 -7.47 -16.52 -17.82
C ALA A 692 -8.97 -16.36 -18.18
N ASP A 693 -9.59 -15.28 -17.77
CA ASP A 693 -10.98 -14.91 -18.02
C ASP A 693 -11.19 -14.13 -19.34
N ASP A 694 -10.13 -13.56 -19.91
CA ASP A 694 -10.19 -12.90 -21.21
C ASP A 694 -10.26 -13.93 -22.34
N LEU A 695 -11.41 -14.00 -23.00
CA LEU A 695 -11.67 -14.92 -24.12
C LEU A 695 -11.88 -14.14 -25.42
N VAL A 696 -11.18 -14.53 -26.48
CA VAL A 696 -11.47 -14.08 -27.84
C VAL A 696 -11.91 -15.25 -28.70
N LEU A 697 -13.12 -15.17 -29.28
CA LEU A 697 -13.64 -16.10 -30.26
C LEU A 697 -13.25 -15.62 -31.66
N ILE A 698 -12.96 -16.57 -32.55
CA ILE A 698 -12.40 -16.28 -33.86
C ILE A 698 -13.07 -17.19 -34.91
N SER A 699 -13.64 -16.60 -35.95
CA SER A 699 -14.24 -17.38 -37.05
C SER A 699 -14.12 -16.64 -38.40
N PRO A 700 -13.87 -17.36 -39.50
CA PRO A 700 -13.87 -16.76 -40.84
C PRO A 700 -15.30 -16.50 -41.36
N SER A 701 -16.33 -16.97 -40.66
CA SER A 701 -17.73 -16.75 -41.01
C SER A 701 -18.56 -16.22 -39.86
N SER A 702 -19.54 -15.39 -40.15
CA SER A 702 -20.48 -14.86 -39.16
C SER A 702 -21.37 -15.98 -38.56
N ALA A 703 -21.76 -16.97 -39.34
CA ALA A 703 -22.51 -18.13 -38.85
C ALA A 703 -21.70 -18.93 -37.84
N GLY A 704 -20.40 -19.18 -38.14
CA GLY A 704 -19.50 -19.86 -37.22
C GLY A 704 -19.33 -19.11 -35.92
N LEU A 705 -19.16 -17.79 -35.95
CA LEU A 705 -19.07 -17.00 -34.72
C LEU A 705 -20.34 -17.07 -33.86
N LYS A 706 -21.54 -17.08 -34.50
CA LYS A 706 -22.82 -17.25 -33.79
C LYS A 706 -22.90 -18.60 -33.05
N ILE A 707 -22.40 -19.68 -33.67
CA ILE A 707 -22.36 -21.01 -33.04
C ILE A 707 -21.42 -21.00 -31.82
N LEU A 708 -20.22 -20.41 -31.94
CA LEU A 708 -19.27 -20.31 -30.85
C LEU A 708 -19.82 -19.44 -29.69
N LEU A 709 -20.52 -18.35 -29.98
CA LEU A 709 -21.20 -17.51 -29.00
C LEU A 709 -22.29 -18.28 -28.25
N LYS A 710 -23.09 -19.08 -28.96
CA LYS A 710 -24.12 -19.95 -28.36
C LYS A 710 -23.49 -20.98 -27.41
N ALA A 711 -22.39 -21.59 -27.83
CA ALA A 711 -21.65 -22.54 -26.99
C ALA A 711 -21.11 -21.87 -25.69
N CYS A 712 -20.58 -20.65 -25.81
CA CYS A 712 -20.13 -19.88 -24.62
C CYS A 712 -21.30 -19.53 -23.68
N HIS A 713 -22.45 -19.12 -24.24
CA HIS A 713 -23.65 -18.84 -23.46
C HIS A 713 -24.12 -20.08 -22.68
N GLN A 714 -24.25 -21.21 -23.38
CA GLN A 714 -24.65 -22.48 -22.79
C GLN A 714 -23.68 -22.91 -21.68
N PHE A 715 -22.39 -22.86 -21.93
CA PHE A 715 -21.38 -23.15 -20.90
C PHE A 715 -21.49 -22.21 -19.69
N GLY A 716 -21.76 -20.93 -19.93
CA GLY A 716 -21.96 -19.93 -18.88
C GLY A 716 -23.13 -20.29 -17.97
N MET A 717 -24.25 -20.70 -18.55
CA MET A 717 -25.44 -21.16 -17.81
C MET A 717 -25.14 -22.41 -16.99
N GLU A 718 -24.44 -23.38 -17.59
CA GLU A 718 -24.09 -24.66 -16.93
C GLU A 718 -23.03 -24.50 -15.83
N ASN A 719 -22.15 -23.51 -15.94
CA ASN A 719 -20.98 -23.34 -15.03
C ASN A 719 -21.02 -22.04 -14.22
N ASP A 720 -22.18 -21.39 -14.09
CA ASP A 720 -22.37 -20.17 -13.30
C ASP A 720 -21.46 -18.97 -13.70
N ILE A 721 -20.92 -19.00 -14.93
CA ILE A 721 -20.13 -17.89 -15.49
C ILE A 721 -21.03 -16.96 -16.26
N LYS A 722 -21.02 -15.68 -15.93
CA LYS A 722 -21.80 -14.66 -16.64
C LYS A 722 -20.90 -13.83 -17.55
N PHE A 723 -21.12 -13.95 -18.84
CA PHE A 723 -20.52 -13.07 -19.84
C PHE A 723 -21.31 -11.75 -19.94
N ASN A 724 -20.60 -10.63 -20.11
CA ASN A 724 -21.20 -9.30 -20.15
C ASN A 724 -21.31 -8.80 -21.59
N SER A 725 -22.52 -8.81 -22.15
CA SER A 725 -22.81 -8.34 -23.53
C SER A 725 -22.33 -6.90 -23.77
N LYS A 726 -22.52 -5.99 -22.78
CA LYS A 726 -22.20 -4.56 -22.91
C LYS A 726 -20.71 -4.27 -22.89
N LYS A 727 -19.90 -5.13 -22.22
CA LYS A 727 -18.43 -4.99 -22.17
C LYS A 727 -17.75 -5.84 -23.24
N SER A 728 -18.44 -6.84 -23.77
CA SER A 728 -17.98 -7.63 -24.90
C SER A 728 -18.06 -6.82 -26.19
N ALA A 729 -17.26 -7.17 -27.18
CA ALA A 729 -17.20 -6.43 -28.43
C ALA A 729 -16.97 -7.35 -29.63
N ILE A 730 -17.67 -7.09 -30.70
CA ILE A 730 -17.43 -7.71 -32.00
C ILE A 730 -16.51 -6.82 -32.84
N MET A 731 -15.49 -7.40 -33.43
CA MET A 731 -14.63 -6.71 -34.37
C MET A 731 -14.44 -7.55 -35.63
N PRO A 732 -15.05 -7.13 -36.76
CA PRO A 732 -14.81 -7.75 -38.04
C PRO A 732 -13.56 -7.18 -38.70
N PHE A 733 -12.72 -8.04 -39.26
CA PHE A 733 -11.60 -7.66 -40.13
C PHE A 733 -11.94 -8.02 -41.56
N LEU A 734 -12.19 -7.00 -42.35
CA LEU A 734 -12.62 -7.14 -43.75
C LEU A 734 -11.39 -7.04 -44.66
N PRO A 735 -11.39 -7.74 -45.80
CA PRO A 735 -10.40 -7.52 -46.87
C PRO A 735 -10.54 -6.12 -47.45
N GLU A 736 -9.65 -5.71 -48.35
CA GLU A 736 -9.64 -4.37 -48.95
C GLU A 736 -10.92 -4.03 -49.70
N ASP A 737 -11.54 -5.02 -50.37
CA ASP A 737 -12.83 -4.88 -51.05
C ASP A 737 -14.02 -4.99 -50.09
N LYS A 738 -14.22 -3.96 -49.26
CA LYS A 738 -15.25 -3.87 -48.24
C LYS A 738 -16.68 -3.93 -48.73
N LYS A 739 -16.94 -3.66 -50.01
CA LYS A 739 -18.29 -3.54 -50.57
C LYS A 739 -19.06 -4.86 -50.63
N LYS A 740 -18.36 -5.99 -50.52
CA LYS A 740 -18.93 -7.35 -50.60
C LYS A 740 -19.41 -7.90 -49.25
N TYR A 741 -19.14 -7.25 -48.12
CA TYR A 741 -19.43 -7.81 -46.82
C TYR A 741 -20.47 -7.00 -46.05
N ARG A 742 -21.58 -7.65 -45.69
CA ARG A 742 -22.56 -7.11 -44.75
C ARG A 742 -22.25 -7.66 -43.34
N ILE A 743 -22.03 -6.79 -42.38
CA ILE A 743 -21.79 -7.21 -40.99
C ILE A 743 -23.14 -7.48 -40.33
N PRO A 744 -23.46 -8.71 -39.93
CA PRO A 744 -24.68 -9.02 -39.20
C PRO A 744 -24.60 -8.59 -37.75
N THR A 745 -25.75 -8.52 -37.09
CA THR A 745 -25.84 -8.38 -35.64
C THR A 745 -25.47 -9.69 -34.93
N PHE A 746 -24.82 -9.57 -33.79
CA PHE A 746 -24.47 -10.68 -32.93
C PHE A 746 -25.05 -10.47 -31.53
N GLU A 747 -25.59 -11.52 -30.97
CA GLU A 747 -26.29 -11.50 -29.71
C GLU A 747 -25.65 -12.48 -28.71
N LEU A 748 -25.73 -12.13 -27.45
CA LEU A 748 -25.38 -12.97 -26.32
C LEU A 748 -26.48 -12.79 -25.24
N ASP A 749 -27.14 -13.86 -24.84
CA ASP A 749 -28.24 -13.80 -23.87
C ASP A 749 -29.37 -12.85 -24.33
N ASN A 750 -29.72 -12.88 -25.61
CA ASN A 750 -30.71 -12.01 -26.27
C ASN A 750 -30.38 -10.50 -26.24
N GLU A 751 -29.16 -10.13 -25.80
CA GLU A 751 -28.65 -8.77 -25.87
C GLU A 751 -27.66 -8.61 -27.03
N ASN A 752 -27.76 -7.52 -27.77
CA ASN A 752 -26.83 -7.23 -28.84
C ASN A 752 -25.42 -6.90 -28.31
N ILE A 753 -24.41 -7.52 -28.90
CA ILE A 753 -23.00 -7.19 -28.66
C ILE A 753 -22.61 -6.04 -29.59
N PRO A 754 -22.02 -4.95 -29.07
CA PRO A 754 -21.59 -3.83 -29.88
C PRO A 754 -20.49 -4.21 -30.88
N THR A 755 -20.58 -3.72 -32.10
CA THR A 755 -19.51 -3.79 -33.09
C THR A 755 -18.63 -2.57 -32.96
N VAL A 756 -17.30 -2.79 -32.85
CA VAL A 756 -16.33 -1.74 -32.60
C VAL A 756 -15.19 -1.75 -33.62
N ASP A 757 -14.62 -0.58 -33.90
CA ASP A 757 -13.45 -0.43 -34.75
C ASP A 757 -12.12 -0.52 -33.99
N ARG A 758 -12.16 -0.46 -32.67
CA ARG A 758 -10.99 -0.51 -31.80
C ARG A 758 -11.34 -1.26 -30.54
N TYR A 759 -10.41 -2.11 -30.11
CA TYR A 759 -10.54 -2.81 -28.81
C TYR A 759 -9.18 -2.94 -28.11
N THR A 760 -9.14 -2.79 -26.80
CA THR A 760 -7.91 -2.99 -26.01
C THR A 760 -7.87 -4.45 -25.55
N TYR A 761 -7.19 -5.29 -26.31
CA TYR A 761 -6.99 -6.72 -25.97
C TYR A 761 -5.67 -6.91 -25.25
N LEU A 762 -5.73 -7.44 -24.04
CA LEU A 762 -4.57 -7.70 -23.16
C LEU A 762 -3.58 -6.51 -23.11
N GLY A 763 -4.13 -5.28 -23.06
CA GLY A 763 -3.32 -4.07 -22.97
C GLY A 763 -2.70 -3.57 -24.31
N HIS A 764 -3.03 -4.16 -25.46
CA HIS A 764 -2.68 -3.70 -26.80
C HIS A 764 -3.93 -3.23 -27.56
N ILE A 765 -3.86 -2.09 -28.25
CA ILE A 765 -5.01 -1.63 -29.05
C ILE A 765 -4.96 -2.31 -30.40
N ILE A 766 -5.99 -3.10 -30.67
CA ILE A 766 -6.25 -3.70 -32.00
C ILE A 766 -7.27 -2.84 -32.72
N SER A 767 -7.02 -2.56 -34.00
CA SER A 767 -7.90 -1.78 -34.88
C SER A 767 -8.44 -2.65 -36.03
N SER A 768 -9.71 -2.44 -36.46
CA SER A 768 -10.34 -3.21 -37.51
C SER A 768 -9.67 -3.06 -38.90
N ASP A 769 -8.96 -1.95 -39.12
CA ASP A 769 -8.13 -1.74 -40.31
C ASP A 769 -6.80 -2.54 -40.27
N GLY A 770 -6.43 -3.07 -39.11
CA GLY A 770 -5.20 -3.82 -38.89
C GLY A 770 -3.97 -2.93 -38.74
N THR A 771 -4.12 -1.61 -38.49
CA THR A 771 -3.00 -0.69 -38.26
C THR A 771 -2.67 -0.57 -36.77
N ASP A 772 -1.38 -0.30 -36.45
CA ASP A 772 -0.88 -0.10 -35.07
C ASP A 772 -0.72 1.38 -34.72
N ASP A 773 -1.12 2.30 -35.60
CA ASP A 773 -0.88 3.74 -35.41
C ASP A 773 -1.47 4.26 -34.09
N ILE A 774 -2.63 3.78 -33.71
CA ILE A 774 -3.33 4.21 -32.50
C ILE A 774 -2.62 3.69 -31.25
N ASP A 775 -2.11 2.43 -31.29
CA ASP A 775 -1.35 1.90 -30.16
C ASP A 775 -0.02 2.63 -29.98
N ILE A 776 0.65 2.98 -31.10
CA ILE A 776 1.87 3.80 -31.09
C ILE A 776 1.58 5.19 -30.48
N GLN A 777 0.47 5.84 -30.86
CA GLN A 777 0.07 7.13 -30.30
C GLN A 777 -0.22 7.03 -28.80
N ARG A 778 -0.90 5.97 -28.37
CA ARG A 778 -1.16 5.69 -26.94
C ARG A 778 0.15 5.53 -26.16
N GLN A 779 1.10 4.73 -26.66
CA GLN A 779 2.40 4.54 -26.02
C GLN A 779 3.21 5.84 -25.98
N ARG A 780 3.11 6.67 -27.03
CA ARG A 780 3.71 8.01 -27.03
C ARG A 780 3.13 8.90 -25.92
N GLY A 781 1.81 8.93 -25.78
CA GLY A 781 1.13 9.67 -24.72
C GLY A 781 1.56 9.19 -23.32
N ARG A 782 1.62 7.86 -23.13
CA ARG A 782 2.07 7.25 -21.87
C ARG A 782 3.52 7.62 -21.55
N LEU A 783 4.40 7.63 -22.55
CA LEU A 783 5.79 8.01 -22.39
C LEU A 783 5.93 9.46 -21.91
N TYR A 784 5.15 10.40 -22.49
CA TYR A 784 5.11 11.80 -22.04
C TYR A 784 4.59 11.92 -20.61
N ALA A 785 3.50 11.24 -20.28
CA ALA A 785 2.92 11.29 -18.94
C ALA A 785 3.90 10.76 -17.87
N GLN A 786 4.54 9.62 -18.13
CA GLN A 786 5.54 9.04 -17.23
C GLN A 786 6.79 9.92 -17.13
N GLY A 787 7.33 10.37 -18.26
CA GLY A 787 8.50 11.22 -18.31
C GLY A 787 8.29 12.51 -17.52
N ASN A 788 7.20 13.23 -17.77
CA ASN A 788 6.88 14.47 -17.07
C ASN A 788 6.64 14.25 -15.58
N SER A 789 5.96 13.15 -15.19
CA SER A 789 5.74 12.82 -13.78
C SER A 789 7.05 12.61 -13.03
N ILE A 790 8.01 11.90 -13.63
CA ILE A 790 9.32 11.65 -13.01
C ILE A 790 10.16 12.93 -12.99
N LEU A 791 10.19 13.68 -14.09
CA LEU A 791 10.92 14.95 -14.15
C LEU A 791 10.44 15.93 -13.08
N ARG A 792 9.15 16.05 -12.89
CA ARG A 792 8.58 16.94 -11.86
C ARG A 792 9.12 16.62 -10.47
N LYS A 793 9.33 15.32 -10.16
CA LYS A 793 9.77 14.87 -8.83
C LYS A 793 11.29 14.84 -8.67
N PHE A 794 12.01 14.54 -9.76
CA PHE A 794 13.44 14.21 -9.70
C PHE A 794 14.32 15.16 -10.54
N HIS A 795 13.79 16.35 -10.94
CA HIS A 795 14.53 17.28 -11.79
C HIS A 795 15.87 17.75 -11.19
N MET A 796 15.97 17.83 -9.85
CA MET A 796 17.20 18.24 -9.14
C MET A 796 18.14 17.08 -8.81
N CYS A 797 17.82 15.84 -9.19
CA CYS A 797 18.72 14.71 -9.00
C CYS A 797 19.92 14.77 -9.96
N SER A 798 21.00 14.05 -9.60
CA SER A 798 22.15 13.89 -10.49
C SER A 798 21.76 13.21 -11.81
N VAL A 799 22.57 13.42 -12.85
CA VAL A 799 22.33 12.84 -14.19
C VAL A 799 22.27 11.30 -14.09
N ASP A 800 23.15 10.66 -13.32
CA ASP A 800 23.17 9.21 -13.16
C ASP A 800 21.87 8.67 -12.58
N VAL A 801 21.33 9.31 -11.55
CA VAL A 801 20.01 8.98 -10.97
C VAL A 801 18.92 9.12 -12.02
N LYS A 802 18.92 10.21 -12.77
CA LYS A 802 17.94 10.46 -13.84
C LYS A 802 18.04 9.41 -14.96
N VAL A 803 19.23 8.99 -15.34
CA VAL A 803 19.44 7.93 -16.33
C VAL A 803 18.86 6.60 -15.86
N VAL A 804 19.09 6.22 -14.59
CA VAL A 804 18.51 5.00 -14.03
C VAL A 804 16.98 5.07 -13.99
N LEU A 805 16.42 6.21 -13.59
CA LEU A 805 14.96 6.43 -13.57
C LEU A 805 14.38 6.38 -14.98
N PHE A 806 15.01 7.05 -15.97
CA PHE A 806 14.58 7.00 -17.37
C PHE A 806 14.58 5.56 -17.90
N ARG A 807 15.67 4.81 -17.67
CA ARG A 807 15.75 3.40 -18.09
C ARG A 807 14.70 2.52 -17.43
N SER A 808 14.36 2.78 -16.16
CA SER A 808 13.41 1.96 -15.42
C SER A 808 11.96 2.26 -15.76
N TYR A 809 11.63 3.50 -16.08
CA TYR A 809 10.23 3.94 -16.26
C TYR A 809 9.86 4.29 -17.69
N CYS A 810 10.80 4.80 -18.50
CA CYS A 810 10.51 5.28 -19.86
C CYS A 810 10.91 4.29 -20.96
N THR A 811 11.76 3.31 -20.68
CA THR A 811 12.12 2.30 -21.67
C THR A 811 11.18 1.08 -21.72
N PRO A 812 10.46 0.66 -20.66
CA PRO A 812 9.54 -0.47 -20.76
C PRO A 812 8.36 -0.13 -21.68
N LEU A 813 8.43 -0.64 -22.92
CA LEU A 813 7.40 -0.45 -23.93
C LEU A 813 6.59 -1.74 -24.07
N TYR A 814 5.39 -1.73 -23.48
CA TYR A 814 4.50 -2.90 -23.55
C TYR A 814 4.01 -3.14 -24.97
N THR A 815 4.20 -4.34 -25.47
CA THR A 815 3.78 -4.83 -26.81
C THR A 815 4.34 -4.09 -28.05
N ALA A 816 5.31 -3.18 -27.87
CA ALA A 816 5.91 -2.47 -29.02
C ALA A 816 6.58 -3.40 -30.07
N HIS A 817 7.00 -4.60 -29.66
CA HIS A 817 7.52 -5.65 -30.53
C HIS A 817 6.46 -6.28 -31.44
N LEU A 818 5.19 -6.03 -31.22
CA LEU A 818 4.08 -6.51 -32.06
C LEU A 818 3.60 -5.48 -33.10
N TRP A 819 4.16 -4.29 -33.12
CA TRP A 819 3.85 -3.30 -34.16
C TRP A 819 4.35 -3.77 -35.52
N SER A 820 3.43 -3.89 -36.47
CA SER A 820 3.74 -4.42 -37.81
C SER A 820 3.28 -3.50 -38.93
N ASN A 821 2.06 -3.01 -38.86
CA ASN A 821 1.45 -2.19 -39.88
C ASN A 821 1.19 -0.77 -39.35
N TYR A 822 2.06 0.16 -39.70
CA TYR A 822 1.97 1.55 -39.24
C TYR A 822 2.62 2.51 -40.24
N LYS A 823 2.19 3.78 -40.19
CA LYS A 823 2.75 4.86 -40.95
C LYS A 823 4.15 5.24 -40.43
N ASN A 824 5.10 5.51 -41.33
CA ASN A 824 6.43 5.97 -40.94
C ASN A 824 6.38 7.23 -40.07
N LYS A 825 5.39 8.09 -40.27
CA LYS A 825 5.19 9.28 -39.44
C LYS A 825 4.92 8.90 -37.98
N SER A 826 4.03 7.95 -37.72
CA SER A 826 3.66 7.56 -36.34
C SER A 826 4.84 7.02 -35.54
N ILE A 827 5.64 6.15 -36.14
CA ILE A 827 6.82 5.60 -35.47
C ILE A 827 7.95 6.64 -35.30
N ASN A 828 8.13 7.53 -36.28
CA ASN A 828 9.11 8.61 -36.18
C ASN A 828 8.69 9.62 -35.07
N ASP A 829 7.42 9.97 -34.98
CA ASP A 829 6.91 10.84 -33.90
C ASP A 829 7.14 10.19 -32.52
N PHE A 830 7.01 8.85 -32.42
CA PHE A 830 7.34 8.14 -31.20
C PHE A 830 8.85 8.21 -30.87
N TYR A 831 9.74 8.00 -31.85
CA TYR A 831 11.17 8.10 -31.63
C TYR A 831 11.61 9.53 -31.26
N ILE A 832 11.01 10.55 -31.88
CA ILE A 832 11.24 11.95 -31.53
C ILE A 832 10.82 12.20 -30.07
N ALA A 833 9.65 11.73 -29.68
CA ALA A 833 9.16 11.86 -28.30
C ALA A 833 10.10 11.18 -27.30
N TYR A 834 10.55 9.95 -27.59
CA TYR A 834 11.47 9.18 -26.76
C TYR A 834 12.79 9.93 -26.55
N HIS A 835 13.42 10.42 -27.62
CA HIS A 835 14.69 11.13 -27.53
C HIS A 835 14.55 12.53 -26.91
N ASN A 836 13.42 13.22 -27.14
CA ASN A 836 13.18 14.53 -26.50
C ASN A 836 13.01 14.42 -24.99
N ILE A 837 12.27 13.41 -24.52
CA ILE A 837 12.15 13.14 -23.09
C ILE A 837 13.50 12.73 -22.51
N MET A 838 14.26 11.87 -23.17
CA MET A 838 15.61 11.47 -22.75
C MET A 838 16.52 12.71 -22.58
N LYS A 839 16.57 13.59 -23.57
CA LYS A 839 17.37 14.82 -23.52
C LYS A 839 16.94 15.73 -22.36
N LEU A 840 15.64 15.87 -22.17
CA LEU A 840 15.07 16.67 -21.08
C LEU A 840 15.50 16.11 -19.71
N PHE A 841 15.55 14.78 -19.54
CA PHE A 841 16.02 14.15 -18.29
C PHE A 841 17.47 14.47 -17.96
N ILE A 842 18.33 14.42 -18.96
CA ILE A 842 19.78 14.56 -18.77
C ILE A 842 20.28 16.00 -18.97
N GLY A 843 19.38 16.91 -19.35
CA GLY A 843 19.71 18.32 -19.51
C GLY A 843 20.39 18.68 -20.84
N HIS A 844 20.19 17.86 -21.89
CA HIS A 844 20.72 18.15 -23.21
C HIS A 844 19.75 18.95 -24.08
N PRO A 845 20.22 19.87 -24.92
CA PRO A 845 19.38 20.64 -25.82
C PRO A 845 18.74 19.75 -26.90
N LYS A 846 17.54 20.13 -27.38
CA LYS A 846 16.77 19.34 -28.35
C LYS A 846 17.47 19.14 -29.70
N TRP A 847 18.33 20.07 -30.12
CA TRP A 847 19.05 20.05 -31.40
C TRP A 847 20.25 19.10 -31.42
N GLU A 848 20.76 18.68 -30.26
CA GLU A 848 21.93 17.82 -30.20
C GLU A 848 21.66 16.40 -30.76
N HIS A 849 22.69 15.74 -31.33
CA HIS A 849 22.50 14.42 -31.89
C HIS A 849 22.23 13.33 -30.85
N ASN A 850 21.21 12.48 -31.11
CA ASN A 850 20.75 11.47 -30.15
C ASN A 850 21.74 10.32 -29.90
N ARG A 851 22.47 9.87 -30.93
CA ARG A 851 23.33 8.66 -30.83
C ARG A 851 24.50 8.85 -29.86
N PRO A 852 25.30 9.93 -29.91
CA PRO A 852 26.38 10.15 -28.93
C PRO A 852 25.86 10.20 -27.49
N ILE A 853 24.73 10.88 -27.26
CA ILE A 853 24.10 10.98 -25.94
C ILE A 853 23.69 9.59 -25.44
N CYS A 854 23.05 8.79 -26.30
CA CYS A 854 22.63 7.43 -25.94
C CYS A 854 23.83 6.55 -25.54
N VAL A 855 24.94 6.64 -26.30
CA VAL A 855 26.16 5.87 -26.01
C VAL A 855 26.79 6.35 -24.70
N HIS A 856 26.98 7.65 -24.54
CA HIS A 856 27.61 8.24 -23.35
C HIS A 856 26.88 7.84 -22.05
N HIS A 857 25.56 7.91 -22.07
CA HIS A 857 24.74 7.61 -20.88
C HIS A 857 24.24 6.15 -20.81
N ASN A 858 24.69 5.30 -21.73
CA ASN A 858 24.26 3.90 -21.82
C ASN A 858 22.73 3.76 -21.85
N ILE A 859 22.04 4.64 -22.61
CA ILE A 859 20.59 4.60 -22.83
C ILE A 859 20.34 3.95 -24.20
N PRO A 860 19.43 2.98 -24.31
CA PRO A 860 19.13 2.38 -25.62
C PRO A 860 18.63 3.43 -26.61
N TYR A 861 19.20 3.47 -27.81
CA TYR A 861 18.65 4.27 -28.91
C TYR A 861 17.25 3.76 -29.28
N GLY A 862 16.26 4.63 -29.47
CA GLY A 862 14.86 4.26 -29.63
C GLY A 862 14.62 3.11 -30.64
N PRO A 863 15.13 3.16 -31.88
CA PRO A 863 15.04 2.04 -32.82
C PRO A 863 15.72 0.76 -32.32
N ALA A 864 16.85 0.86 -31.63
CA ALA A 864 17.56 -0.30 -31.07
C ALA A 864 16.78 -0.93 -29.92
N LEU A 865 16.09 -0.13 -29.14
CA LEU A 865 15.20 -0.62 -28.06
C LEU A 865 14.10 -1.52 -28.62
N ILE A 866 13.39 -1.10 -29.68
CA ILE A 866 12.34 -1.90 -30.31
C ILE A 866 12.93 -3.17 -30.92
N ARG A 867 14.09 -3.10 -31.60
CA ARG A 867 14.78 -4.29 -32.11
C ARG A 867 15.09 -5.31 -31.02
N ASN A 868 15.56 -4.86 -29.89
CA ASN A 868 15.85 -5.75 -28.75
C ASN A 868 14.58 -6.45 -28.24
N TYR A 869 13.46 -5.75 -28.15
CA TYR A 869 12.17 -6.36 -27.79
C TYR A 869 11.70 -7.39 -28.82
N ILE A 870 11.83 -7.09 -30.11
CA ILE A 870 11.49 -8.03 -31.21
C ILE A 870 12.37 -9.28 -31.11
N TYR A 871 13.67 -9.14 -30.96
CA TYR A 871 14.59 -10.25 -30.83
C TYR A 871 14.23 -11.17 -29.65
N ARG A 872 13.97 -10.57 -28.47
CA ARG A 872 13.57 -11.35 -27.29
C ARG A 872 12.24 -12.09 -27.49
N LEU A 873 11.28 -11.51 -28.20
CA LEU A 873 10.05 -12.20 -28.52
C LEU A 873 10.32 -13.38 -29.46
N ILE A 874 11.09 -13.20 -30.53
CA ILE A 874 11.43 -14.27 -31.46
C ILE A 874 12.08 -15.45 -30.73
N CYS A 875 13.05 -15.19 -29.83
CA CYS A 875 13.67 -16.26 -29.04
C CYS A 875 12.59 -17.03 -28.23
N ARG A 876 11.69 -16.33 -27.55
CA ARG A 876 10.61 -16.97 -26.77
C ARG A 876 9.61 -17.73 -27.65
N LEU A 877 9.31 -17.25 -28.86
CA LEU A 877 8.42 -17.94 -29.79
C LEU A 877 9.05 -19.23 -30.32
N ASN A 878 10.38 -19.24 -30.51
CA ASN A 878 11.11 -20.43 -30.96
C ASN A 878 11.28 -21.48 -29.84
N GLU A 879 11.32 -21.06 -28.59
CA GLU A 879 11.45 -21.93 -27.41
C GLU A 879 10.10 -22.43 -26.86
N THR A 880 9.00 -21.98 -27.45
CA THR A 880 7.67 -22.31 -26.92
C THR A 880 7.30 -23.76 -27.15
N GLN A 881 6.68 -24.37 -26.14
CA GLN A 881 6.09 -25.71 -26.25
C GLN A 881 4.59 -25.66 -26.60
N ASN A 882 4.03 -24.46 -26.80
CA ASN A 882 2.62 -24.33 -27.17
C ASN A 882 2.40 -24.70 -28.63
N VAL A 883 1.58 -25.74 -28.85
CA VAL A 883 1.29 -26.29 -30.18
C VAL A 883 0.73 -25.26 -31.15
N LEU A 884 -0.15 -24.34 -30.69
CA LEU A 884 -0.73 -23.29 -31.53
C LEU A 884 0.33 -22.30 -32.02
N ILE A 885 1.22 -21.88 -31.11
CA ILE A 885 2.33 -20.98 -31.49
C ILE A 885 3.32 -21.69 -32.41
N GLY A 886 3.61 -22.97 -32.15
CA GLY A 886 4.42 -23.82 -33.04
C GLY A 886 3.84 -23.87 -34.44
N ALA A 887 2.56 -24.22 -34.56
CA ALA A 887 1.87 -24.27 -35.87
C ALA A 887 1.89 -22.93 -36.61
N ILE A 888 1.69 -21.81 -35.90
CA ILE A 888 1.81 -20.46 -36.48
C ILE A 888 3.23 -20.21 -36.95
N ASN A 889 4.25 -20.61 -36.19
CA ASN A 889 5.64 -20.48 -36.62
C ASN A 889 5.98 -21.30 -37.85
N ASP A 890 5.54 -22.55 -37.91
CA ASP A 890 5.83 -23.46 -39.03
C ASP A 890 5.10 -23.04 -40.34
N SER A 891 3.93 -22.41 -40.21
CA SER A 891 3.19 -21.89 -41.36
C SER A 891 3.95 -20.77 -42.11
N HIS A 892 4.95 -20.16 -41.50
CA HIS A 892 5.71 -19.07 -42.12
C HIS A 892 6.66 -19.51 -43.24
N SER A 893 6.94 -20.79 -43.35
CA SER A 893 7.60 -21.33 -44.55
C SER A 893 6.72 -21.17 -45.80
N LYS A 894 5.41 -21.18 -45.62
CA LYS A 894 4.38 -21.08 -46.68
C LYS A 894 3.74 -19.68 -46.80
N TYR A 895 3.79 -18.87 -45.73
CA TYR A 895 3.15 -17.55 -45.66
C TYR A 895 4.05 -16.54 -44.93
N SER A 896 4.45 -15.47 -45.63
CA SER A 896 5.25 -14.39 -45.05
C SER A 896 4.34 -13.28 -44.54
N SER A 897 4.09 -13.26 -43.24
CA SER A 897 3.24 -12.25 -42.59
C SER A 897 3.83 -10.83 -42.61
N PRO A 898 2.97 -9.77 -42.62
CA PRO A 898 3.44 -8.38 -42.50
C PRO A 898 4.28 -8.17 -41.26
N LEU A 899 3.95 -8.79 -40.14
CA LEU A 899 4.68 -8.71 -38.89
C LEU A 899 6.13 -9.24 -39.05
N ARG A 900 6.29 -10.41 -39.65
CA ARG A 900 7.61 -11.02 -39.86
C ARG A 900 8.42 -10.28 -40.93
N LYS A 901 7.79 -9.79 -41.98
CA LYS A 901 8.45 -8.91 -42.97
C LYS A 901 9.02 -7.68 -42.25
N ARG A 902 8.23 -7.07 -41.38
CA ARG A 902 8.65 -5.90 -40.62
C ARG A 902 9.79 -6.23 -39.65
N TRP A 903 9.70 -7.34 -38.94
CA TRP A 903 10.79 -7.80 -38.05
C TRP A 903 12.09 -8.00 -38.82
N LYS A 904 12.04 -8.69 -39.95
CA LYS A 904 13.21 -8.84 -40.81
C LYS A 904 13.76 -7.48 -41.22
N SER A 905 12.91 -6.57 -41.71
CA SER A 905 13.35 -5.23 -42.12
C SER A 905 13.97 -4.39 -40.99
N LEU A 906 13.63 -4.62 -39.74
CA LEU A 906 14.14 -3.91 -38.58
C LEU A 906 15.41 -4.57 -38.01
N LEU A 907 15.53 -5.89 -38.03
CA LEU A 907 16.64 -6.63 -37.45
C LEU A 907 17.86 -6.65 -38.39
N TYR A 908 17.68 -6.68 -39.73
CA TYR A 908 18.75 -6.80 -40.71
C TYR A 908 19.09 -5.46 -41.39
N LYS A 909 18.60 -4.33 -40.95
CA LYS A 909 19.06 -2.98 -41.24
C LYS A 909 20.04 -2.53 -40.16
#